data_b86f6e9a95a88a15fcb4481973dc9f0c
#
_entry.id   b86f6e9a95a88a15fcb4481973dc9f0c
#
_cell.length_a   1.000
_cell.length_b   1.000
_cell.length_c   1.000
_cell.angle_alpha   90.00
_cell.angle_beta   90.00
_cell.angle_gamma   90.00
#
_symmetry.space_group_name_H-M   'P 1'
#
loop_
_entity.id
_entity.type
_entity.pdbx_description
1 polymer ?
#
loop_
_entity_poly.entity_id
_entity_poly.type
_entity_poly.pdbx_seq_one_letter_code
_entity_poly.pdbx_strand_id
1 'polypeptide(L)'
;MPSTRQTYPVEFKGGLVTNMSPLQQGINAPGSARVLKNFEPSIEGGYRRIQGYTKYNSSIIPPYGNPVINGASQSGGTLNIANIRTTPVVGDTFKLTHATAQVNNTATAVVNGTVSSSTNVAVDGNVGSIVVGMTVTGTGVDAGVTVTTVTDQNNIVVSSAQSIADDVTLTFNAPDSDNTTHIVDTVVGTIKAGMDVSGTGIPTGVTVSSISGSTVTLSTGLDLAEDLELTFSDIYTISSGGVSYNASERTAALTFTPTIHADNSPSNGDAVEFTSTASNYLMLGCGVFLDRVIVAKNDDLFKVSSSDITQINVPSYGTVLVNGASQTGSSLVVDGLTSAPQQHDIFKIAGVDKIYRVTADASVISGGATLAISPALDSSPADDAAITFLSTSRESAGKTRFARYNYTGTEKIAIVDGTNVPALYDNTTFTALNDVPTDVNGASFVVNFKNQLFFGKSNLLTFTAPYTDNDFTAAAGSGTISLGATITGLIIFRQQLIIFTETSILQLVGNTIADFNLQPITLDIGCVDTDTIQEVGGDVMFLGPDGLRLLSGTDRIGDFGLGNVSKTIQKEVTSFISTNTSFASVVIRNKSQYRILGYNTNITQENAQGILGTQFAGQGGEGMAWAETRGIRAYVADSRFYQNIETIVFGNDDGYLYQMEDGNNFDGANIQTTFATPFMPINDPRVRKTFYKAFLYTDPQGSVSFDMSLKLDFDQKDSIQPTQINFANSTGQVAFYGTAEYGSSAVFSTKLLTLFETQLIGSGFTGSIQFESDSTDPPFSLDAITIEFGINTRR
;
A
#
# COMPACT_ATOMS: atom_id res chain seq x y z
N MET A 1 58.69 -26.99 -11.79
CA MET A 1 58.38 -25.75 -12.53
C MET A 1 57.29 -25.02 -11.77
N PRO A 2 57.34 -23.72 -11.57
CA PRO A 2 56.23 -23.00 -10.99
C PRO A 2 55.00 -23.21 -11.92
N SER A 3 53.85 -23.57 -11.36
CA SER A 3 52.61 -23.73 -12.11
C SER A 3 52.32 -22.41 -12.83
N THR A 4 52.18 -22.48 -14.17
CA THR A 4 51.80 -21.29 -14.95
C THR A 4 50.41 -20.82 -14.47
N ARG A 5 50.35 -19.59 -13.98
CA ARG A 5 49.06 -19.01 -13.59
C ARG A 5 48.20 -18.81 -14.84
N GLN A 6 46.94 -19.20 -14.71
CA GLN A 6 45.91 -19.06 -15.73
C GLN A 6 44.74 -18.24 -15.18
N THR A 7 43.97 -17.61 -16.04
CA THR A 7 42.77 -16.86 -15.70
C THR A 7 41.56 -17.51 -16.33
N TYR A 8 40.44 -17.48 -15.60
CA TYR A 8 39.16 -17.98 -16.06
C TYR A 8 38.08 -16.89 -15.84
N PRO A 9 37.67 -16.21 -16.90
CA PRO A 9 36.60 -15.20 -16.79
C PRO A 9 35.24 -15.88 -16.79
N VAL A 10 34.32 -15.40 -15.96
CA VAL A 10 32.91 -15.84 -15.89
C VAL A 10 32.05 -14.59 -15.92
N GLU A 11 31.26 -14.43 -16.96
CA GLU A 11 30.22 -13.44 -17.06
C GLU A 11 28.95 -13.95 -16.39
N PHE A 12 28.33 -13.18 -15.51
CA PHE A 12 27.10 -13.59 -14.83
C PHE A 12 25.89 -13.35 -15.71
N LYS A 13 25.21 -14.42 -16.10
CA LYS A 13 24.05 -14.43 -17.00
C LYS A 13 23.28 -15.75 -16.96
N GLY A 14 22.04 -15.73 -17.46
CA GLY A 14 21.20 -16.93 -17.61
C GLY A 14 20.28 -17.21 -16.41
N GLY A 15 20.37 -16.41 -15.33
CA GLY A 15 19.48 -16.54 -14.18
C GLY A 15 19.66 -17.83 -13.37
N LEU A 16 18.66 -18.15 -12.57
CA LEU A 16 18.59 -19.35 -11.74
C LEU A 16 18.34 -20.60 -12.60
N VAL A 17 19.11 -21.66 -12.37
CA VAL A 17 18.97 -22.96 -13.03
C VAL A 17 19.03 -24.06 -11.98
N THR A 18 17.93 -24.78 -11.79
CA THR A 18 17.82 -25.84 -10.77
C THR A 18 17.51 -27.22 -11.36
N ASN A 19 17.30 -27.30 -12.67
CA ASN A 19 17.02 -28.57 -13.40
C ASN A 19 18.25 -29.34 -13.84
N MET A 20 19.47 -28.86 -13.57
CA MET A 20 20.74 -29.51 -13.92
C MET A 20 21.51 -29.90 -12.66
N SER A 21 22.33 -30.94 -12.76
CA SER A 21 23.29 -31.24 -11.70
C SER A 21 24.33 -30.10 -11.57
N PRO A 22 24.85 -29.80 -10.37
CA PRO A 22 25.76 -28.68 -10.18
C PRO A 22 27.01 -28.71 -11.06
N LEU A 23 27.53 -29.90 -11.37
CA LEU A 23 28.69 -30.06 -12.25
C LEU A 23 28.31 -29.84 -13.73
N GLN A 24 27.19 -30.39 -14.17
CA GLN A 24 26.68 -30.19 -15.54
C GLN A 24 26.38 -28.71 -15.81
N GLN A 25 25.78 -28.03 -14.84
CA GLN A 25 25.54 -26.59 -14.89
C GLN A 25 26.87 -25.81 -14.97
N GLY A 26 27.88 -26.18 -14.16
CA GLY A 26 29.21 -25.56 -14.17
C GLY A 26 29.98 -25.72 -15.49
N ILE A 27 29.70 -26.78 -16.26
CA ILE A 27 30.27 -27.00 -17.58
C ILE A 27 29.54 -26.22 -18.67
N ASN A 28 28.18 -26.26 -18.66
CA ASN A 28 27.36 -25.78 -19.77
C ASN A 28 26.96 -24.32 -19.61
N ALA A 29 26.80 -23.83 -18.36
CA ALA A 29 26.35 -22.51 -18.04
C ALA A 29 27.04 -21.93 -16.78
N PRO A 30 28.38 -21.73 -16.83
CA PRO A 30 29.15 -21.30 -15.65
C PRO A 30 28.77 -19.96 -15.06
N GLY A 31 28.14 -19.08 -15.86
CA GLY A 31 27.65 -17.77 -15.41
C GLY A 31 26.24 -17.78 -14.85
N SER A 32 25.51 -18.91 -14.96
CA SER A 32 24.19 -19.04 -14.36
C SER A 32 24.28 -19.19 -12.84
N ALA A 33 23.15 -19.01 -12.17
CA ALA A 33 23.08 -19.16 -10.73
C ALA A 33 22.55 -20.54 -10.31
N ARG A 34 23.16 -21.16 -9.32
CA ARG A 34 22.61 -22.30 -8.58
C ARG A 34 21.67 -21.86 -7.47
N VAL A 35 21.94 -20.70 -6.87
CA VAL A 35 21.09 -19.99 -5.93
C VAL A 35 21.07 -18.53 -6.37
N LEU A 36 19.90 -17.95 -6.47
CA LEU A 36 19.72 -16.53 -6.81
C LEU A 36 18.51 -16.01 -6.06
N LYS A 37 18.74 -15.40 -4.90
CA LYS A 37 17.72 -14.88 -3.99
C LYS A 37 17.88 -13.39 -3.82
N ASN A 38 16.82 -12.65 -4.04
CA ASN A 38 16.80 -11.17 -3.96
C ASN A 38 17.86 -10.49 -4.86
N PHE A 39 18.26 -11.19 -5.91
CA PHE A 39 18.96 -10.67 -7.06
C PHE A 39 18.09 -10.84 -8.30
N GLU A 40 18.05 -9.84 -9.15
CA GLU A 40 17.36 -9.85 -10.43
C GLU A 40 18.37 -9.95 -11.57
N PRO A 41 18.11 -10.78 -12.59
CA PRO A 41 18.85 -10.70 -13.84
C PRO A 41 18.60 -9.36 -14.51
N SER A 42 19.65 -8.57 -14.72
CA SER A 42 19.53 -7.23 -15.29
C SER A 42 19.55 -7.27 -16.83
N ILE A 43 18.70 -6.46 -17.46
CA ILE A 43 18.72 -6.27 -18.93
C ILE A 43 20.04 -5.65 -19.43
N GLU A 44 20.75 -4.96 -18.55
CA GLU A 44 22.08 -4.37 -18.81
C GLU A 44 23.22 -5.42 -18.68
N GLY A 45 22.92 -6.61 -18.18
CA GLY A 45 23.86 -7.68 -17.84
C GLY A 45 24.05 -7.84 -16.33
N GLY A 46 24.59 -8.99 -15.94
CA GLY A 46 24.84 -9.30 -14.53
C GLY A 46 23.61 -9.63 -13.70
N TYR A 47 23.80 -9.70 -12.39
CA TYR A 47 22.76 -9.87 -11.38
C TYR A 47 22.78 -8.67 -10.45
N ARG A 48 21.62 -7.98 -10.37
CA ARG A 48 21.45 -6.78 -9.56
C ARG A 48 20.64 -7.12 -8.31
N ARG A 49 21.05 -6.60 -7.16
CA ARG A 49 20.22 -6.65 -5.94
C ARG A 49 18.89 -5.93 -6.19
N ILE A 50 17.76 -6.55 -5.82
CA ILE A 50 16.45 -5.94 -5.95
C ILE A 50 16.33 -4.68 -5.09
N GLN A 51 15.48 -3.74 -5.51
CA GLN A 51 15.08 -2.62 -4.68
C GLN A 51 14.10 -3.08 -3.59
N GLY A 52 13.95 -2.25 -2.58
CA GLY A 52 13.05 -2.51 -1.47
C GLY A 52 11.60 -2.14 -1.75
N TYR A 53 10.88 -1.96 -0.67
CA TYR A 53 9.54 -1.38 -0.66
C TYR A 53 9.35 -0.54 0.60
N THR A 54 8.46 0.44 0.52
CA THR A 54 8.07 1.30 1.63
C THR A 54 6.55 1.34 1.75
N LYS A 55 6.02 1.81 2.88
CA LYS A 55 4.59 2.07 3.01
C LYS A 55 4.18 3.17 2.04
N TYR A 56 3.17 2.91 1.21
CA TYR A 56 2.59 3.90 0.30
C TYR A 56 1.90 5.04 1.06
N ASN A 57 1.31 4.71 2.21
CA ASN A 57 0.81 5.65 3.22
C ASN A 57 1.27 5.16 4.60
N SER A 58 1.68 6.08 5.47
CA SER A 58 2.16 5.75 6.81
C SER A 58 1.08 5.20 7.74
N SER A 59 -0.20 5.45 7.41
CA SER A 59 -1.35 5.01 8.21
C SER A 59 -1.83 3.63 7.80
N ILE A 60 -2.34 2.88 8.76
CA ILE A 60 -3.00 1.60 8.52
C ILE A 60 -4.33 1.84 7.79
N ILE A 61 -4.66 1.00 6.82
CA ILE A 61 -5.99 0.99 6.23
C ILE A 61 -6.97 0.41 7.25
N PRO A 62 -8.07 1.13 7.60
CA PRO A 62 -8.95 0.72 8.69
C PRO A 62 -9.44 -0.72 8.56
N PRO A 63 -9.22 -1.59 9.57
CA PRO A 63 -9.59 -3.01 9.47
C PRO A 63 -11.08 -3.25 9.65
N TYR A 64 -11.77 -2.33 10.34
CA TYR A 64 -13.18 -2.45 10.72
C TYR A 64 -14.10 -1.50 9.94
N GLY A 65 -13.63 -1.00 8.80
CA GLY A 65 -14.29 0.08 8.08
C GLY A 65 -14.06 1.43 8.77
N ASN A 66 -15.06 2.31 8.72
CA ASN A 66 -15.06 3.58 9.46
C ASN A 66 -16.10 3.50 10.60
N PRO A 67 -15.79 2.82 11.71
CA PRO A 67 -16.69 2.77 12.85
C PRO A 67 -16.88 4.17 13.42
N VAL A 68 -18.06 4.40 13.97
CA VAL A 68 -18.44 5.69 14.56
C VAL A 68 -19.03 5.47 15.94
N ILE A 69 -18.95 6.49 16.77
CA ILE A 69 -19.57 6.49 18.10
C ILE A 69 -21.09 6.35 17.96
N ASN A 70 -21.66 5.42 18.72
CA ASN A 70 -23.10 5.16 18.76
C ASN A 70 -23.68 5.53 20.11
N GLY A 71 -24.16 6.75 20.23
CA GLY A 71 -24.68 7.38 21.42
C GLY A 71 -23.80 8.53 21.96
N ALA A 72 -24.42 9.54 22.48
CA ALA A 72 -23.75 10.72 23.01
C ALA A 72 -23.26 10.52 24.47
N SER A 73 -22.34 11.37 24.90
CA SER A 73 -21.88 11.51 26.29
C SER A 73 -21.28 10.22 26.88
N GLN A 74 -20.62 9.40 26.07
CA GLN A 74 -19.97 8.17 26.52
C GLN A 74 -18.65 8.50 27.24
N SER A 75 -18.45 7.96 28.42
CA SER A 75 -17.26 8.14 29.23
C SER A 75 -16.94 6.88 30.03
N GLY A 76 -15.76 6.83 30.66
CA GLY A 76 -15.33 5.65 31.41
C GLY A 76 -14.63 4.61 30.50
N GLY A 77 -14.71 3.33 30.86
CA GLY A 77 -13.98 2.23 30.21
C GLY A 77 -14.81 1.43 29.20
N THR A 78 -15.97 1.93 28.78
CA THR A 78 -16.84 1.27 27.79
C THR A 78 -17.28 2.26 26.72
N LEU A 79 -17.34 1.80 25.48
CA LEU A 79 -17.71 2.59 24.32
C LEU A 79 -18.63 1.79 23.41
N ASN A 80 -19.77 2.35 23.05
CA ASN A 80 -20.63 1.79 22.01
C ASN A 80 -20.29 2.40 20.67
N ILE A 81 -20.08 1.55 19.68
CA ILE A 81 -19.76 1.94 18.31
C ILE A 81 -20.71 1.28 17.32
N ALA A 82 -20.89 1.92 16.17
CA ALA A 82 -21.66 1.40 15.05
C ALA A 82 -20.83 1.44 13.75
N ASN A 83 -21.42 0.96 12.67
CA ASN A 83 -20.75 0.81 11.38
C ASN A 83 -19.53 -0.12 11.46
N ILE A 84 -19.61 -1.15 12.30
CA ILE A 84 -18.54 -2.14 12.45
C ILE A 84 -18.99 -3.49 11.86
N ARG A 85 -18.09 -4.15 11.12
CA ARG A 85 -18.42 -5.32 10.29
C ARG A 85 -17.94 -6.62 10.86
N THR A 86 -16.89 -6.59 11.65
CA THR A 86 -16.30 -7.76 12.29
C THR A 86 -16.04 -7.47 13.77
N THR A 87 -15.92 -8.50 14.57
CA THR A 87 -15.66 -8.36 16.00
C THR A 87 -14.25 -7.85 16.25
N PRO A 88 -14.06 -6.66 16.86
CA PRO A 88 -12.75 -6.25 17.33
C PRO A 88 -12.20 -7.23 18.38
N VAL A 89 -10.89 -7.36 18.44
CA VAL A 89 -10.26 -8.31 19.35
C VAL A 89 -9.49 -7.62 20.48
N VAL A 90 -9.30 -8.32 21.57
CA VAL A 90 -8.47 -7.85 22.69
C VAL A 90 -7.06 -7.58 22.21
N GLY A 91 -6.54 -6.39 22.55
CA GLY A 91 -5.25 -5.91 22.10
C GLY A 91 -5.29 -4.98 20.89
N ASP A 92 -6.43 -4.87 20.19
CA ASP A 92 -6.59 -3.82 19.19
C ASP A 92 -6.52 -2.45 19.84
N THR A 93 -5.94 -1.48 19.12
CA THR A 93 -5.87 -0.10 19.59
C THR A 93 -6.69 0.81 18.68
N PHE A 94 -7.37 1.76 19.27
CA PHE A 94 -8.13 2.77 18.54
C PHE A 94 -7.87 4.17 19.12
N LYS A 95 -8.07 5.16 18.27
CA LYS A 95 -7.84 6.57 18.56
C LYS A 95 -9.17 7.31 18.51
N LEU A 96 -9.37 8.22 19.44
CA LEU A 96 -10.47 9.19 19.44
C LEU A 96 -9.89 10.59 19.40
N THR A 97 -10.39 11.41 18.50
CA THR A 97 -10.08 12.85 18.48
C THR A 97 -10.89 13.56 19.56
N HIS A 98 -10.21 14.28 20.44
CA HIS A 98 -10.84 14.97 21.57
C HIS A 98 -10.77 16.47 21.46
N ALA A 99 -9.81 17.02 20.74
CA ALA A 99 -9.70 18.46 20.54
C ALA A 99 -9.04 18.78 19.20
N THR A 100 -9.38 19.97 18.70
CA THR A 100 -8.66 20.63 17.61
C THR A 100 -8.29 22.04 18.05
N ALA A 101 -7.19 22.58 17.50
CA ALA A 101 -6.78 23.95 17.72
C ALA A 101 -5.94 24.44 16.54
N GLN A 102 -5.76 25.76 16.42
CA GLN A 102 -4.85 26.34 15.43
C GLN A 102 -3.61 26.90 16.13
N VAL A 103 -2.46 26.79 15.48
CA VAL A 103 -1.20 27.38 15.95
C VAL A 103 -1.28 28.89 15.83
N ASN A 104 -0.95 29.61 16.92
CA ASN A 104 -0.93 31.06 17.01
C ASN A 104 0.38 31.50 17.68
N ASN A 105 1.51 31.23 17.04
CA ASN A 105 2.83 31.52 17.58
C ASN A 105 3.22 32.99 17.42
N THR A 106 2.56 33.75 16.52
CA THR A 106 2.87 35.13 16.24
C THR A 106 1.61 36.01 16.20
N ALA A 107 1.69 37.18 16.77
CA ALA A 107 0.67 38.22 16.60
C ALA A 107 1.33 39.58 16.44
N THR A 108 0.67 40.52 15.81
CA THR A 108 1.08 41.92 15.75
C THR A 108 -0.05 42.87 16.13
N ALA A 109 0.28 43.97 16.78
CA ALA A 109 -0.67 45.02 17.08
C ALA A 109 0.04 46.38 17.12
N VAL A 110 -0.72 47.46 17.03
CA VAL A 110 -0.19 48.82 17.09
C VAL A 110 -0.60 49.43 18.44
N VAL A 111 0.35 50.08 19.09
CA VAL A 111 0.06 50.77 20.37
C VAL A 111 -0.94 51.92 20.15
N ASN A 112 -2.03 51.92 20.89
CA ASN A 112 -3.09 52.89 20.83
C ASN A 112 -2.99 53.86 22.04
N GLY A 113 -2.29 54.97 21.81
CA GLY A 113 -1.98 55.96 22.84
C GLY A 113 -0.63 55.72 23.54
N THR A 114 0.08 56.81 23.86
CA THR A 114 1.42 56.73 24.49
C THR A 114 1.37 56.01 25.83
N VAL A 115 2.17 54.95 26.00
CA VAL A 115 2.35 54.22 27.26
C VAL A 115 3.51 54.86 28.04
N SER A 116 3.28 55.28 29.28
CA SER A 116 4.27 55.97 30.13
C SER A 116 4.46 55.21 31.45
N SER A 117 5.59 54.49 31.60
CA SER A 117 5.93 53.68 32.79
C SER A 117 4.75 52.81 33.29
N SER A 118 4.07 52.12 32.39
CA SER A 118 2.88 51.34 32.69
C SER A 118 3.07 49.89 32.23
N THR A 119 2.46 48.98 32.99
CA THR A 119 2.28 47.57 32.57
C THR A 119 1.05 47.37 31.69
N ASN A 120 0.10 48.34 31.73
CA ASN A 120 -1.09 48.28 30.89
C ASN A 120 -0.78 48.94 29.55
N VAL A 121 -1.00 48.18 28.48
CA VAL A 121 -0.76 48.59 27.09
C VAL A 121 -2.08 48.45 26.33
N ALA A 122 -2.57 49.58 25.81
CA ALA A 122 -3.69 49.53 24.84
C ALA A 122 -3.13 49.39 23.45
N VAL A 123 -3.75 48.53 22.65
CA VAL A 123 -3.34 48.24 21.26
C VAL A 123 -4.56 48.17 20.33
N ASP A 124 -4.32 48.35 19.04
CA ASP A 124 -5.32 48.18 18.00
C ASP A 124 -4.66 47.57 16.74
N GLY A 125 -5.40 47.41 15.66
CA GLY A 125 -4.90 46.88 14.40
C GLY A 125 -4.36 45.44 14.51
N ASN A 126 -4.90 44.63 15.41
CA ASN A 126 -4.40 43.30 15.72
C ASN A 126 -4.45 42.36 14.50
N VAL A 127 -3.36 41.65 14.27
CA VAL A 127 -3.27 40.53 13.34
C VAL A 127 -2.74 39.31 14.14
N GLY A 128 -3.47 38.21 14.13
CA GLY A 128 -3.29 37.09 15.05
C GLY A 128 -3.86 37.38 16.45
N SER A 129 -3.90 36.39 17.34
CA SER A 129 -4.44 36.49 18.68
C SER A 129 -3.31 36.70 19.70
N ILE A 130 -3.37 37.76 20.49
CA ILE A 130 -2.44 38.02 21.60
C ILE A 130 -2.86 37.14 22.78
N VAL A 131 -1.92 36.34 23.32
CA VAL A 131 -2.17 35.44 24.46
C VAL A 131 -1.14 35.61 25.55
N VAL A 132 -1.52 35.18 26.75
CA VAL A 132 -0.61 35.21 27.93
C VAL A 132 0.58 34.32 27.72
N GLY A 133 1.79 34.82 28.02
CA GLY A 133 3.06 34.12 27.84
C GLY A 133 3.84 34.53 26.62
N MET A 134 3.23 35.19 25.63
CA MET A 134 3.97 35.69 24.46
C MET A 134 5.02 36.70 24.85
N THR A 135 6.19 36.62 24.23
CA THR A 135 7.23 37.66 24.34
C THR A 135 6.89 38.85 23.46
N VAL A 136 7.03 40.06 24.01
CA VAL A 136 6.69 41.28 23.30
C VAL A 136 7.98 41.96 22.81
N THR A 137 7.99 42.30 21.54
CA THR A 137 9.08 43.07 20.92
C THR A 137 8.57 44.27 20.15
N GLY A 138 9.35 45.33 20.12
CA GLY A 138 8.97 46.56 19.42
C GLY A 138 9.81 47.75 19.90
N THR A 139 9.73 48.88 19.22
CA THR A 139 10.50 50.07 19.61
C THR A 139 9.99 50.61 20.95
N GLY A 140 10.88 50.71 21.95
CA GLY A 140 10.54 51.16 23.30
C GLY A 140 10.08 50.04 24.24
N VAL A 141 10.17 48.76 23.82
CA VAL A 141 9.93 47.59 24.68
C VAL A 141 11.28 47.03 25.16
N ASP A 142 11.39 46.81 26.47
CA ASP A 142 12.60 46.17 27.06
C ASP A 142 12.70 44.69 26.68
N ALA A 143 13.94 44.16 26.68
CA ALA A 143 14.16 42.77 26.37
C ALA A 143 13.52 41.82 27.41
N GLY A 144 12.88 40.74 26.98
CA GLY A 144 12.30 39.71 27.83
C GLY A 144 10.92 40.09 28.44
N VAL A 145 10.30 41.12 27.92
CA VAL A 145 8.91 41.49 28.31
C VAL A 145 7.94 40.46 27.77
N THR A 146 7.03 39.99 28.63
CA THR A 146 6.00 39.01 28.24
C THR A 146 4.59 39.54 28.57
N VAL A 147 3.58 39.05 27.88
CA VAL A 147 2.18 39.28 28.19
C VAL A 147 1.80 38.48 29.42
N THR A 148 1.30 39.18 30.49
CA THR A 148 0.88 38.52 31.72
C THR A 148 -0.65 38.39 31.84
N THR A 149 -1.39 39.26 31.18
CA THR A 149 -2.86 39.25 31.16
C THR A 149 -3.36 39.83 29.85
N VAL A 150 -4.35 39.20 29.26
CA VAL A 150 -5.13 39.74 28.15
C VAL A 150 -6.52 40.00 28.65
N THR A 151 -6.86 41.26 28.89
CA THR A 151 -8.20 41.66 29.32
C THR A 151 -9.19 41.54 28.17
N ASP A 152 -8.77 41.99 27.03
CA ASP A 152 -9.30 41.75 25.69
C ASP A 152 -8.17 41.97 24.67
N GLN A 153 -8.41 41.73 23.39
CA GLN A 153 -7.38 41.81 22.35
C GLN A 153 -6.83 43.23 22.14
N ASN A 154 -7.50 44.25 22.64
CA ASN A 154 -7.07 45.66 22.58
C ASN A 154 -6.46 46.17 23.90
N ASN A 155 -6.52 45.41 24.99
CA ASN A 155 -6.03 45.79 26.32
C ASN A 155 -5.26 44.67 26.98
N ILE A 156 -3.95 44.79 27.00
CA ILE A 156 -3.03 43.78 27.55
C ILE A 156 -2.22 44.30 28.74
N VAL A 157 -1.76 43.40 29.58
CA VAL A 157 -0.84 43.68 30.67
C VAL A 157 0.45 42.95 30.41
N VAL A 158 1.58 43.68 30.48
CA VAL A 158 2.91 43.14 30.27
C VAL A 158 3.67 42.97 31.58
N SER A 159 4.71 42.12 31.61
CA SER A 159 5.44 41.67 32.79
C SER A 159 6.22 42.79 33.51
N SER A 160 6.54 43.88 32.83
CA SER A 160 7.21 45.05 33.42
C SER A 160 6.67 46.35 32.82
N ALA A 161 6.79 47.46 33.59
CA ALA A 161 6.35 48.77 33.14
C ALA A 161 7.15 49.23 31.91
N GLN A 162 6.46 49.62 30.84
CA GLN A 162 7.06 50.06 29.58
C GLN A 162 6.76 51.52 29.29
N SER A 163 7.63 52.13 28.45
CA SER A 163 7.38 53.47 27.88
C SER A 163 7.44 53.39 26.36
N ILE A 164 6.28 53.36 25.73
CA ILE A 164 6.15 53.08 24.29
C ILE A 164 5.37 54.25 23.66
N ALA A 165 5.85 54.73 22.52
CA ALA A 165 5.17 55.81 21.80
C ALA A 165 3.86 55.30 21.16
N ASP A 166 2.96 56.19 20.88
CA ASP A 166 1.77 55.92 20.08
C ASP A 166 2.14 55.47 18.68
N ASP A 167 1.31 54.66 18.06
CA ASP A 167 1.50 54.07 16.70
C ASP A 167 2.71 53.15 16.56
N VAL A 168 3.37 52.69 17.62
CA VAL A 168 4.43 51.67 17.54
C VAL A 168 3.82 50.29 17.30
N THR A 169 4.30 49.61 16.27
CA THR A 169 3.96 48.20 16.04
C THR A 169 4.69 47.31 17.03
N LEU A 170 3.94 46.50 17.75
CA LEU A 170 4.45 45.43 18.63
C LEU A 170 4.29 44.10 17.91
N THR A 171 5.29 43.22 18.10
CA THR A 171 5.26 41.82 17.66
C THR A 171 5.28 40.95 18.91
N PHE A 172 4.37 40.04 18.97
CA PHE A 172 4.20 39.04 20.03
C PHE A 172 4.60 37.69 19.48
N ASN A 173 5.51 36.98 20.17
CA ASN A 173 5.99 35.69 19.75
C ASN A 173 5.79 34.64 20.85
N ALA A 174 5.55 33.40 20.50
CA ALA A 174 5.53 32.28 21.46
C ALA A 174 6.84 32.22 22.26
N PRO A 175 6.80 31.74 23.52
CA PRO A 175 7.92 31.90 24.45
C PRO A 175 9.13 30.99 24.21
N ASP A 176 9.27 30.37 23.03
CA ASP A 176 10.17 29.23 22.87
C ASP A 176 11.32 29.45 21.88
N SER A 177 12.52 29.08 22.30
CA SER A 177 13.75 29.08 21.48
C SER A 177 14.07 27.67 20.90
N ASP A 178 13.43 26.61 21.36
CA ASP A 178 13.65 25.22 20.94
C ASP A 178 12.42 24.60 20.23
N ASN A 179 11.42 25.43 19.93
CA ASN A 179 10.19 25.07 19.19
C ASN A 179 9.38 23.89 19.80
N THR A 180 9.46 23.69 21.12
CA THR A 180 8.64 22.70 21.84
C THR A 180 7.35 23.30 22.34
N THR A 181 7.30 24.62 22.58
CA THR A 181 6.17 25.32 23.18
C THR A 181 5.46 26.18 22.14
N HIS A 182 4.19 25.87 21.93
CA HIS A 182 3.34 26.57 20.99
C HIS A 182 2.15 27.21 21.69
N ILE A 183 1.73 28.33 21.18
CA ILE A 183 0.45 28.94 21.55
C ILE A 183 -0.60 28.48 20.56
N VAL A 184 -1.76 28.12 21.05
CA VAL A 184 -2.89 27.69 20.24
C VAL A 184 -4.15 28.53 20.54
N ASP A 185 -4.94 28.77 19.51
CA ASP A 185 -6.25 29.37 19.61
C ASP A 185 -7.32 28.53 18.91
N THR A 186 -8.52 29.06 18.76
CA THR A 186 -9.70 28.38 18.18
C THR A 186 -9.89 26.96 18.72
N VAL A 187 -9.57 26.77 20.00
CA VAL A 187 -9.60 25.42 20.62
C VAL A 187 -11.04 24.91 20.70
N VAL A 188 -11.28 23.75 20.09
CA VAL A 188 -12.52 23.00 20.21
C VAL A 188 -12.20 21.71 20.96
N GLY A 189 -12.95 21.44 22.05
CA GLY A 189 -12.66 20.30 22.94
C GLY A 189 -11.66 20.65 24.05
N THR A 190 -11.12 19.65 24.73
CA THR A 190 -10.18 19.82 25.85
C THR A 190 -8.86 19.12 25.58
N ILE A 191 -7.78 19.90 25.48
CA ILE A 191 -6.41 19.39 25.31
C ILE A 191 -5.85 18.95 26.67
N LYS A 192 -5.18 17.80 26.72
CA LYS A 192 -4.54 17.25 27.94
C LYS A 192 -3.13 16.75 27.66
N ALA A 193 -2.29 16.74 28.68
CA ALA A 193 -0.98 16.11 28.61
C ALA A 193 -1.12 14.60 28.34
N GLY A 194 -0.25 14.08 27.48
CA GLY A 194 -0.24 12.69 27.01
C GLY A 194 -0.98 12.44 25.71
N MET A 195 -1.82 13.38 25.23
CA MET A 195 -2.51 13.25 23.94
C MET A 195 -1.53 13.22 22.78
N ASP A 196 -1.79 12.37 21.80
CA ASP A 196 -1.11 12.41 20.52
C ASP A 196 -1.50 13.66 19.73
N VAL A 197 -0.52 14.26 19.08
CA VAL A 197 -0.70 15.44 18.23
C VAL A 197 -0.47 15.08 16.79
N SER A 198 -1.40 15.47 15.92
CA SER A 198 -1.28 15.30 14.47
C SER A 198 -1.67 16.59 13.74
N GLY A 199 -1.11 16.75 12.53
CA GLY A 199 -1.31 17.90 11.64
C GLY A 199 -0.28 17.88 10.52
N THR A 200 -0.40 18.79 9.56
CA THR A 200 0.55 18.85 8.44
C THR A 200 1.97 19.14 8.95
N GLY A 201 2.93 18.27 8.61
CA GLY A 201 4.33 18.43 9.01
C GLY A 201 4.65 17.93 10.43
N ILE A 202 3.70 17.34 11.16
CA ILE A 202 3.94 16.75 12.48
C ILE A 202 4.31 15.28 12.34
N PRO A 203 5.49 14.86 12.81
CA PRO A 203 5.90 13.46 12.83
C PRO A 203 4.98 12.60 13.72
N THR A 204 4.84 11.32 13.39
CA THR A 204 4.14 10.34 14.24
C THR A 204 4.80 10.18 15.60
N GLY A 205 3.99 10.07 16.66
CA GLY A 205 4.47 9.87 18.04
C GLY A 205 4.79 11.16 18.80
N VAL A 206 4.45 12.32 18.24
CA VAL A 206 4.51 13.60 18.99
C VAL A 206 3.31 13.66 19.93
N THR A 207 3.58 13.96 21.20
CA THR A 207 2.55 14.05 22.25
C THR A 207 2.60 15.41 22.96
N VAL A 208 1.49 15.75 23.61
CA VAL A 208 1.44 16.89 24.52
C VAL A 208 2.20 16.56 25.81
N SER A 209 3.32 17.22 26.06
CA SER A 209 4.07 17.10 27.31
C SER A 209 3.39 17.82 28.47
N SER A 210 2.88 19.03 28.21
CA SER A 210 2.14 19.82 29.17
C SER A 210 1.24 20.86 28.48
N ILE A 211 0.22 21.32 29.22
CA ILE A 211 -0.65 22.41 28.77
C ILE A 211 -0.89 23.39 29.90
N SER A 212 -0.89 24.68 29.60
CA SER A 212 -1.22 25.77 30.54
C SER A 212 -1.98 26.87 29.83
N GLY A 213 -3.27 26.93 30.01
CA GLY A 213 -4.15 27.82 29.26
C GLY A 213 -4.08 27.51 27.75
N SER A 214 -3.68 28.50 26.95
CA SER A 214 -3.49 28.34 25.49
C SER A 214 -2.07 27.89 25.10
N THR A 215 -1.20 27.60 26.05
CA THR A 215 0.17 27.21 25.79
C THR A 215 0.28 25.67 25.85
N VAL A 216 0.64 25.05 24.73
CA VAL A 216 0.85 23.60 24.57
C VAL A 216 2.33 23.35 24.42
N THR A 217 2.89 22.46 25.26
CA THR A 217 4.28 21.98 25.09
C THR A 217 4.25 20.60 24.48
N LEU A 218 4.96 20.41 23.36
CA LEU A 218 5.08 19.14 22.66
C LEU A 218 6.28 18.33 23.17
N SER A 219 6.25 17.03 22.94
CA SER A 219 7.35 16.12 23.29
C SER A 219 8.58 16.30 22.39
N THR A 220 8.43 16.98 21.26
CA THR A 220 9.48 17.21 20.26
C THR A 220 9.39 18.65 19.76
N GLY A 221 10.53 19.31 19.61
CA GLY A 221 10.61 20.64 19.01
C GLY A 221 10.26 20.61 17.53
N LEU A 222 9.32 21.44 17.10
CA LEU A 222 8.82 21.53 15.73
C LEU A 222 8.66 23.00 15.33
N ASP A 223 8.99 23.31 14.09
CA ASP A 223 8.72 24.61 13.50
C ASP A 223 7.35 24.60 12.84
N LEU A 224 6.33 25.04 13.55
CA LEU A 224 4.93 24.99 13.11
C LEU A 224 4.52 26.30 12.48
N ALA A 225 3.89 26.22 11.32
CA ALA A 225 3.35 27.38 10.61
C ALA A 225 2.20 28.01 11.40
N GLU A 226 2.03 29.32 11.26
CA GLU A 226 0.87 30.06 11.77
C GLU A 226 -0.40 29.51 11.13
N ASP A 227 -1.51 29.52 11.88
CA ASP A 227 -2.82 28.98 11.47
C ASP A 227 -2.82 27.47 11.12
N LEU A 228 -1.74 26.76 11.45
CA LEU A 228 -1.72 25.30 11.27
C LEU A 228 -2.74 24.63 12.19
N GLU A 229 -3.63 23.85 11.62
CA GLU A 229 -4.59 23.06 12.39
C GLU A 229 -3.92 21.85 13.05
N LEU A 230 -4.07 21.75 14.36
CA LEU A 230 -3.62 20.64 15.19
C LEU A 230 -4.80 19.80 15.67
N THR A 231 -4.65 18.50 15.62
CA THR A 231 -5.63 17.54 16.15
C THR A 231 -5.02 16.80 17.33
N PHE A 232 -5.75 16.78 18.45
CA PHE A 232 -5.34 16.12 19.69
C PHE A 232 -6.22 14.90 19.98
N SER A 233 -5.61 13.76 20.25
CA SER A 233 -6.29 12.48 20.37
C SER A 233 -5.66 11.58 21.40
N ASP A 234 -6.46 10.67 21.97
CA ASP A 234 -5.99 9.61 22.86
C ASP A 234 -6.06 8.24 22.18
N ILE A 235 -5.10 7.36 22.50
CA ILE A 235 -5.10 5.97 22.06
C ILE A 235 -5.60 5.08 23.19
N TYR A 236 -6.52 4.20 22.86
CA TYR A 236 -7.15 3.24 23.75
C TYR A 236 -6.87 1.81 23.30
N THR A 237 -6.68 0.90 24.25
CA THR A 237 -6.47 -0.53 23.97
C THR A 237 -7.66 -1.35 24.44
N ILE A 238 -8.22 -2.19 23.58
CA ILE A 238 -9.31 -3.10 23.94
C ILE A 238 -8.80 -4.11 24.97
N SER A 239 -9.43 -4.11 26.14
CA SER A 239 -9.05 -4.91 27.29
C SER A 239 -9.78 -6.27 27.33
N SER A 240 -9.32 -7.16 28.21
CA SER A 240 -9.85 -8.53 28.39
C SER A 240 -11.32 -8.61 28.86
N GLY A 241 -11.94 -7.49 29.22
CA GLY A 241 -13.38 -7.41 29.54
C GLY A 241 -14.29 -7.56 28.34
N GLY A 242 -13.72 -7.44 27.16
CA GLY A 242 -14.32 -7.91 25.95
C GLY A 242 -14.99 -6.92 25.05
N VAL A 243 -15.48 -7.52 24.00
CA VAL A 243 -16.28 -6.91 22.95
C VAL A 243 -17.61 -7.64 22.92
N SER A 244 -18.70 -6.90 22.98
CA SER A 244 -20.03 -7.43 22.67
C SER A 244 -20.43 -6.95 21.27
N TYR A 245 -20.36 -7.84 20.29
CA TYR A 245 -20.63 -7.53 18.89
C TYR A 245 -22.01 -8.05 18.48
N ASN A 246 -22.79 -7.17 17.85
CA ASN A 246 -24.08 -7.50 17.23
C ASN A 246 -23.94 -7.41 15.69
N ALA A 247 -23.82 -8.57 15.05
CA ALA A 247 -23.64 -8.64 13.60
C ALA A 247 -24.87 -8.14 12.80
N SER A 248 -26.08 -8.32 13.35
CA SER A 248 -27.32 -7.90 12.66
C SER A 248 -27.50 -6.38 12.65
N GLU A 249 -27.02 -5.69 13.67
CA GLU A 249 -27.10 -4.23 13.78
C GLU A 249 -25.80 -3.51 13.42
N ARG A 250 -24.71 -4.25 13.19
CA ARG A 250 -23.39 -3.72 12.93
C ARG A 250 -22.88 -2.79 14.04
N THR A 251 -23.16 -3.17 15.29
CA THR A 251 -22.76 -2.44 16.49
C THR A 251 -21.88 -3.26 17.40
N ALA A 252 -21.03 -2.60 18.19
CA ALA A 252 -20.27 -3.25 19.23
C ALA A 252 -20.17 -2.38 20.49
N ALA A 253 -20.14 -3.04 21.65
CA ALA A 253 -19.71 -2.41 22.90
C ALA A 253 -18.29 -2.86 23.21
N LEU A 254 -17.36 -1.92 23.32
CA LEU A 254 -15.95 -2.13 23.60
C LEU A 254 -15.65 -1.87 25.08
N THR A 255 -14.84 -2.71 25.68
CA THR A 255 -14.20 -2.44 26.98
C THR A 255 -12.72 -2.19 26.75
N PHE A 256 -12.16 -1.11 27.28
CA PHE A 256 -10.82 -0.65 26.95
C PHE A 256 -10.13 0.09 28.09
N THR A 257 -8.86 0.36 27.92
CA THR A 257 -8.00 1.18 28.80
C THR A 257 -7.10 2.09 27.97
N PRO A 258 -6.77 3.32 28.44
CA PRO A 258 -7.30 4.00 29.61
C PRO A 258 -8.78 4.34 29.48
N THR A 259 -9.40 4.91 30.50
CA THR A 259 -10.81 5.35 30.47
C THR A 259 -10.97 6.72 29.84
N ILE A 260 -12.05 6.94 29.09
CA ILE A 260 -12.41 8.26 28.57
C ILE A 260 -12.81 9.18 29.75
N HIS A 261 -12.19 10.35 29.83
CA HIS A 261 -12.55 11.36 30.80
C HIS A 261 -13.91 12.01 30.44
N ALA A 262 -14.70 12.38 31.46
CA ALA A 262 -16.03 12.94 31.22
C ALA A 262 -16.04 14.21 30.37
N ASP A 263 -15.00 15.04 30.49
CA ASP A 263 -14.85 16.27 29.70
C ASP A 263 -14.47 16.02 28.24
N ASN A 264 -14.08 14.79 27.89
CA ASN A 264 -13.67 14.36 26.54
C ASN A 264 -14.63 13.31 25.97
N SER A 265 -15.87 13.30 26.44
CA SER A 265 -16.89 12.39 25.91
C SER A 265 -17.11 12.65 24.41
N PRO A 266 -16.92 11.64 23.54
CA PRO A 266 -17.12 11.80 22.11
C PRO A 266 -18.61 12.05 21.78
N SER A 267 -18.85 12.70 20.67
CA SER A 267 -20.19 12.94 20.16
C SER A 267 -20.70 11.76 19.35
N ASN A 268 -22.02 11.61 19.28
CA ASN A 268 -22.62 10.60 18.39
C ASN A 268 -22.21 10.83 16.93
N GLY A 269 -21.68 9.79 16.29
CA GLY A 269 -21.20 9.84 14.92
C GLY A 269 -19.75 10.29 14.75
N ASP A 270 -19.03 10.60 15.84
CA ASP A 270 -17.58 10.83 15.75
C ASP A 270 -16.86 9.56 15.30
N ALA A 271 -15.81 9.74 14.50
CA ALA A 271 -15.02 8.62 13.98
C ALA A 271 -14.22 7.90 15.08
N VAL A 272 -14.17 6.58 14.98
CA VAL A 272 -13.30 5.72 15.81
C VAL A 272 -12.23 5.15 14.88
N GLU A 273 -11.01 5.64 15.01
CA GLU A 273 -9.90 5.24 14.15
C GLU A 273 -9.11 4.10 14.80
N PHE A 274 -9.12 2.91 14.20
CA PHE A 274 -8.27 1.81 14.66
C PHE A 274 -6.83 2.04 14.17
N THR A 275 -5.88 2.15 15.10
CA THR A 275 -4.47 2.48 14.84
C THR A 275 -3.55 1.28 14.78
N SER A 276 -3.94 0.19 15.43
CA SER A 276 -3.32 -1.13 15.27
C SER A 276 -4.35 -2.22 15.44
N THR A 277 -4.06 -3.40 14.95
CA THR A 277 -4.94 -4.56 15.05
C THR A 277 -4.13 -5.80 15.41
N ALA A 278 -4.64 -6.58 16.38
CA ALA A 278 -4.15 -7.92 16.70
C ALA A 278 -4.69 -8.97 15.71
N SER A 279 -5.63 -8.59 14.84
CA SER A 279 -6.25 -9.44 13.84
C SER A 279 -5.62 -9.24 12.47
N ASN A 280 -5.41 -10.33 11.75
CA ASN A 280 -4.91 -10.31 10.37
C ASN A 280 -6.08 -10.10 9.42
N TYR A 281 -6.39 -8.85 9.11
CA TYR A 281 -7.42 -8.52 8.14
C TYR A 281 -6.82 -8.35 6.75
N LEU A 282 -7.20 -9.27 5.89
CA LEU A 282 -6.69 -9.38 4.55
C LEU A 282 -7.12 -8.21 3.66
N MET A 283 -6.18 -7.64 2.93
CA MET A 283 -6.47 -6.70 1.85
C MET A 283 -7.00 -7.50 0.66
N LEU A 284 -8.27 -7.31 0.29
CA LEU A 284 -8.96 -8.12 -0.70
C LEU A 284 -8.76 -7.65 -2.14
N GLY A 285 -8.29 -6.44 -2.35
CA GLY A 285 -7.99 -5.89 -3.67
C GLY A 285 -7.21 -4.60 -3.57
N CYS A 286 -6.34 -4.35 -4.54
CA CYS A 286 -5.74 -3.05 -4.78
C CYS A 286 -5.73 -2.77 -6.29
N GLY A 287 -5.99 -1.54 -6.69
CA GLY A 287 -5.99 -1.13 -8.09
C GLY A 287 -5.56 0.33 -8.23
N VAL A 288 -4.53 0.59 -9.01
CA VAL A 288 -4.08 1.96 -9.29
C VAL A 288 -5.11 2.64 -10.18
N PHE A 289 -5.71 3.73 -9.72
CA PHE A 289 -6.70 4.51 -10.43
C PHE A 289 -6.36 5.99 -10.38
N LEU A 290 -6.05 6.58 -11.55
CA LEU A 290 -5.49 7.93 -11.65
C LEU A 290 -4.22 8.06 -10.78
N ASP A 291 -4.13 9.08 -9.96
CA ASP A 291 -3.04 9.34 -9.02
C ASP A 291 -3.23 8.69 -7.62
N ARG A 292 -4.16 7.76 -7.49
CA ARG A 292 -4.55 7.10 -6.24
C ARG A 292 -4.56 5.58 -6.39
N VAL A 293 -4.65 4.90 -5.27
CA VAL A 293 -4.88 3.45 -5.23
C VAL A 293 -6.22 3.19 -4.58
N ILE A 294 -7.07 2.43 -5.26
CA ILE A 294 -8.32 1.93 -4.67
C ILE A 294 -8.01 0.62 -3.98
N VAL A 295 -8.36 0.52 -2.72
CA VAL A 295 -8.11 -0.64 -1.87
C VAL A 295 -9.42 -1.20 -1.36
N ALA A 296 -9.60 -2.51 -1.45
CA ALA A 296 -10.68 -3.23 -0.83
C ALA A 296 -10.17 -3.95 0.43
N LYS A 297 -10.81 -3.72 1.56
CA LYS A 297 -10.51 -4.39 2.83
C LYS A 297 -11.79 -4.71 3.57
N ASN A 298 -11.98 -5.97 3.96
CA ASN A 298 -13.28 -6.48 4.43
C ASN A 298 -14.38 -6.20 3.39
N ASP A 299 -15.34 -5.40 3.75
CA ASP A 299 -16.50 -4.99 2.95
C ASP A 299 -16.45 -3.49 2.55
N ASP A 300 -15.38 -2.79 2.92
CA ASP A 300 -15.17 -1.38 2.60
C ASP A 300 -14.15 -1.16 1.49
N LEU A 301 -14.33 -0.06 0.80
CA LEU A 301 -13.47 0.41 -0.28
C LEU A 301 -12.86 1.75 0.10
N PHE A 302 -11.54 1.86 -0.05
CA PHE A 302 -10.79 3.06 0.30
C PHE A 302 -10.06 3.62 -0.93
N LYS A 303 -10.00 4.94 -1.00
CA LYS A 303 -9.09 5.68 -1.87
C LYS A 303 -7.87 6.07 -1.04
N VAL A 304 -6.71 5.60 -1.44
CA VAL A 304 -5.44 5.80 -0.72
C VAL A 304 -4.51 6.65 -1.55
N SER A 305 -3.97 7.69 -0.94
CA SER A 305 -2.82 8.45 -1.43
C SER A 305 -1.65 8.36 -0.45
N SER A 306 -0.53 8.99 -0.77
CA SER A 306 0.60 9.07 0.17
C SER A 306 0.28 9.82 1.48
N SER A 307 -0.75 10.65 1.49
CA SER A 307 -1.11 11.51 2.64
C SER A 307 -2.52 11.28 3.20
N ASP A 308 -3.39 10.53 2.50
CA ASP A 308 -4.80 10.42 2.86
C ASP A 308 -5.37 9.04 2.58
N ILE A 309 -6.28 8.58 3.44
CA ILE A 309 -7.07 7.37 3.28
C ILE A 309 -8.54 7.74 3.47
N THR A 310 -9.30 7.70 2.37
CA THR A 310 -10.72 8.08 2.38
C THR A 310 -11.58 6.88 2.00
N GLN A 311 -12.63 6.59 2.78
CA GLN A 311 -13.63 5.60 2.39
C GLN A 311 -14.44 6.12 1.19
N ILE A 312 -14.65 5.30 0.17
CA ILE A 312 -15.35 5.71 -1.06
C ILE A 312 -16.75 5.12 -1.19
N ASN A 313 -17.09 4.07 -0.49
CA ASN A 313 -18.43 3.46 -0.55
C ASN A 313 -19.44 4.19 0.37
N VAL A 314 -19.42 5.52 0.33
CA VAL A 314 -20.40 6.39 1.01
C VAL A 314 -21.43 6.84 -0.03
N PRO A 315 -22.71 6.49 0.14
CA PRO A 315 -23.73 6.84 -0.83
C PRO A 315 -24.13 8.31 -0.73
N SER A 316 -24.52 8.91 -1.85
CA SER A 316 -25.07 10.26 -1.91
C SER A 316 -26.50 10.19 -2.43
N TYR A 317 -27.44 10.54 -1.57
CA TYR A 317 -28.86 10.51 -1.85
C TYR A 317 -29.52 11.91 -1.88
N GLY A 318 -28.71 12.98 -1.93
CA GLY A 318 -29.19 14.35 -1.87
C GLY A 318 -29.29 14.89 -0.43
N THR A 319 -30.03 15.95 -0.23
CA THR A 319 -30.30 16.50 1.11
C THR A 319 -31.50 15.80 1.71
N VAL A 320 -31.25 14.72 2.42
CA VAL A 320 -32.30 13.85 2.97
C VAL A 320 -32.73 14.36 4.34
N LEU A 321 -34.04 14.52 4.53
CA LEU A 321 -34.64 15.01 5.75
C LEU A 321 -35.71 14.02 6.26
N VAL A 322 -35.96 14.03 7.55
CA VAL A 322 -37.08 13.31 8.17
C VAL A 322 -38.39 14.02 7.76
N ASN A 323 -39.33 13.30 7.20
CA ASN A 323 -40.59 13.82 6.73
C ASN A 323 -41.73 13.47 7.70
N GLY A 324 -42.07 14.37 8.58
CA GLY A 324 -43.10 14.27 9.60
C GLY A 324 -42.57 13.92 11.00
N ALA A 325 -43.12 14.61 11.96
CA ALA A 325 -42.81 14.42 13.38
C ALA A 325 -43.46 13.16 13.96
N SER A 326 -43.04 12.76 15.15
CA SER A 326 -43.63 11.65 15.94
C SER A 326 -43.49 10.26 15.31
N GLN A 327 -42.46 10.03 14.50
CA GLN A 327 -42.17 8.71 13.93
C GLN A 327 -41.59 7.77 15.00
N THR A 328 -41.96 6.50 14.95
CA THR A 328 -41.52 5.45 15.90
C THR A 328 -41.40 4.10 15.22
N GLY A 329 -40.70 3.14 15.87
CA GLY A 329 -40.54 1.78 15.36
C GLY A 329 -39.48 1.64 14.29
N SER A 330 -39.58 0.60 13.46
CA SER A 330 -38.55 0.24 12.45
C SER A 330 -38.85 0.76 11.04
N SER A 331 -39.55 1.91 10.96
CA SER A 331 -39.94 2.56 9.72
C SER A 331 -39.73 4.06 9.84
N LEU A 332 -39.05 4.65 8.87
CA LEU A 332 -38.69 6.07 8.85
C LEU A 332 -39.15 6.68 7.50
N VAL A 333 -40.03 7.66 7.55
CA VAL A 333 -40.43 8.41 6.36
C VAL A 333 -39.49 9.57 6.14
N VAL A 334 -39.00 9.70 4.93
CA VAL A 334 -37.98 10.71 4.56
C VAL A 334 -38.32 11.38 3.24
N ASP A 335 -37.77 12.57 3.01
CA ASP A 335 -37.84 13.27 1.73
C ASP A 335 -36.47 13.85 1.31
N GLY A 336 -36.44 14.65 0.22
CA GLY A 336 -35.20 15.21 -0.33
C GLY A 336 -34.30 14.20 -1.06
N LEU A 337 -34.79 12.98 -1.30
CA LEU A 337 -34.04 11.94 -1.98
C LEU A 337 -33.93 12.19 -3.48
N THR A 338 -32.69 12.09 -4.00
CA THR A 338 -32.38 12.11 -5.45
C THR A 338 -32.28 10.71 -6.06
N SER A 339 -32.07 9.68 -5.25
CA SER A 339 -32.02 8.28 -5.62
C SER A 339 -32.45 7.40 -4.44
N ALA A 340 -32.67 6.11 -4.67
CA ALA A 340 -33.21 5.19 -3.68
C ALA A 340 -32.12 4.67 -2.73
N PRO A 341 -32.24 4.88 -1.40
CA PRO A 341 -31.40 4.20 -0.41
C PRO A 341 -31.52 2.68 -0.51
N GLN A 342 -30.39 2.02 -0.35
CA GLN A 342 -30.22 0.60 -0.56
C GLN A 342 -30.22 -0.19 0.74
N GLN A 343 -30.56 -1.46 0.68
CA GLN A 343 -30.37 -2.36 1.81
C GLN A 343 -28.90 -2.31 2.28
N HIS A 344 -28.72 -2.26 3.59
CA HIS A 344 -27.44 -2.17 4.29
C HIS A 344 -26.81 -0.77 4.37
N ASP A 345 -27.38 0.25 3.76
CA ASP A 345 -26.90 1.63 3.99
C ASP A 345 -26.98 1.99 5.47
N ILE A 346 -26.00 2.74 5.92
CA ILE A 346 -25.88 3.16 7.33
C ILE A 346 -25.97 4.68 7.39
N PHE A 347 -26.80 5.18 8.31
CA PHE A 347 -27.03 6.61 8.46
C PHE A 347 -27.26 7.03 9.90
N LYS A 348 -27.09 8.32 10.14
CA LYS A 348 -27.47 8.99 11.39
C LYS A 348 -28.54 10.06 11.14
N ILE A 349 -29.31 10.34 12.17
CA ILE A 349 -30.35 11.39 12.18
C ILE A 349 -29.89 12.49 13.13
N ALA A 350 -29.96 13.75 12.72
CA ALA A 350 -29.62 14.88 13.58
C ALA A 350 -30.52 14.92 14.83
N GLY A 351 -29.92 15.08 16.01
CA GLY A 351 -30.62 15.10 17.29
C GLY A 351 -31.09 13.75 17.82
N VAL A 352 -30.66 12.64 17.19
CA VAL A 352 -30.94 11.28 17.65
C VAL A 352 -29.62 10.56 17.92
N ASP A 353 -29.48 10.00 19.11
CA ASP A 353 -28.21 9.42 19.59
C ASP A 353 -27.98 7.98 19.14
N LYS A 354 -28.44 7.59 17.96
CA LYS A 354 -28.23 6.27 17.38
C LYS A 354 -27.89 6.30 15.91
N ILE A 355 -27.19 5.23 15.52
CA ILE A 355 -26.90 4.94 14.12
C ILE A 355 -27.89 3.88 13.63
N TYR A 356 -28.41 4.06 12.41
CA TYR A 356 -29.45 3.20 11.82
C TYR A 356 -28.93 2.57 10.55
N ARG A 357 -29.48 1.39 10.21
CA ARG A 357 -29.23 0.67 8.98
C ARG A 357 -30.54 0.46 8.21
N VAL A 358 -30.50 0.66 6.91
CA VAL A 358 -31.59 0.30 5.98
C VAL A 358 -31.64 -1.21 5.84
N THR A 359 -32.80 -1.83 6.08
CA THR A 359 -32.98 -3.29 6.08
C THR A 359 -33.57 -3.87 4.79
N ALA A 360 -34.08 -3.01 3.90
CA ALA A 360 -34.59 -3.35 2.58
C ALA A 360 -34.45 -2.16 1.64
N ASP A 361 -34.29 -2.43 0.34
CA ASP A 361 -34.22 -1.38 -0.68
C ASP A 361 -35.45 -0.48 -0.64
N ALA A 362 -35.23 0.83 -0.69
CA ALA A 362 -36.29 1.82 -0.64
C ALA A 362 -36.85 2.09 -2.04
N SER A 363 -38.14 2.42 -2.10
CA SER A 363 -38.80 2.93 -3.32
C SER A 363 -39.03 4.44 -3.17
N VAL A 364 -38.44 5.24 -4.07
CA VAL A 364 -38.55 6.71 -4.05
C VAL A 364 -39.66 7.14 -4.97
N ILE A 365 -40.61 7.92 -4.42
CA ILE A 365 -41.71 8.53 -5.17
C ILE A 365 -41.68 10.04 -4.91
N SER A 366 -41.51 10.82 -5.97
CA SER A 366 -41.44 12.31 -5.87
C SER A 366 -40.45 12.82 -4.82
N GLY A 367 -39.28 12.15 -4.69
CA GLY A 367 -38.23 12.52 -3.72
C GLY A 367 -38.48 12.02 -2.30
N GLY A 368 -39.58 11.33 -2.00
CA GLY A 368 -39.87 10.76 -0.70
C GLY A 368 -39.83 9.24 -0.69
N ALA A 369 -39.51 8.66 0.46
CA ALA A 369 -39.49 7.23 0.69
C ALA A 369 -39.85 6.86 2.13
N THR A 370 -40.25 5.61 2.34
CA THR A 370 -40.32 4.99 3.66
C THR A 370 -39.19 3.98 3.78
N LEU A 371 -38.22 4.24 4.65
CA LEU A 371 -37.08 3.38 4.92
C LEU A 371 -37.45 2.34 5.98
N ALA A 372 -37.24 1.08 5.69
CA ALA A 372 -37.23 0.02 6.71
C ALA A 372 -35.87 0.06 7.42
N ILE A 373 -35.84 0.20 8.74
CA ILE A 373 -34.62 0.49 9.51
C ILE A 373 -34.41 -0.46 10.70
N SER A 374 -33.17 -0.64 11.09
CA SER A 374 -32.74 -1.30 12.32
C SER A 374 -31.55 -0.54 12.94
N PRO A 375 -31.49 -0.37 14.28
CA PRO A 375 -32.54 -0.68 15.24
C PRO A 375 -33.81 0.15 15.06
N ALA A 376 -34.86 -0.16 15.81
CA ALA A 376 -36.03 0.68 15.89
C ALA A 376 -35.71 2.04 16.51
N LEU A 377 -36.48 3.08 16.10
CA LEU A 377 -36.33 4.40 16.68
C LEU A 377 -36.61 4.39 18.19
N ASP A 378 -35.65 4.81 19.00
CA ASP A 378 -35.79 4.95 20.45
C ASP A 378 -36.52 6.22 20.86
N SER A 379 -36.31 7.27 20.08
CA SER A 379 -36.94 8.58 20.23
C SER A 379 -37.48 9.03 18.90
N SER A 380 -38.53 9.81 18.93
CA SER A 380 -39.08 10.39 17.71
C SER A 380 -38.15 11.50 17.20
N PRO A 381 -37.62 11.37 15.96
CA PRO A 381 -36.86 12.45 15.37
C PRO A 381 -37.75 13.68 15.13
N ALA A 382 -37.15 14.85 15.10
CA ALA A 382 -37.84 16.06 14.71
C ALA A 382 -38.20 16.03 13.21
N ASP A 383 -39.26 16.71 12.84
CA ASP A 383 -39.55 16.98 11.43
C ASP A 383 -38.41 17.83 10.84
N ASP A 384 -38.07 17.60 9.58
CA ASP A 384 -36.92 18.20 8.89
C ASP A 384 -35.53 17.92 9.53
N ALA A 385 -35.40 16.92 10.44
CA ALA A 385 -34.10 16.54 10.95
C ALA A 385 -33.22 15.95 9.82
N ALA A 386 -32.01 16.45 9.69
CA ALA A 386 -31.10 16.03 8.62
C ALA A 386 -30.66 14.56 8.80
N ILE A 387 -30.63 13.82 7.70
CA ILE A 387 -30.14 12.44 7.63
C ILE A 387 -28.81 12.46 6.90
N THR A 388 -27.78 11.92 7.55
CA THR A 388 -26.43 11.77 6.97
C THR A 388 -26.11 10.30 6.78
N PHE A 389 -25.93 9.88 5.53
CA PHE A 389 -25.47 8.54 5.22
C PHE A 389 -23.96 8.43 5.48
N LEU A 390 -23.53 7.32 6.07
CA LEU A 390 -22.14 7.09 6.51
C LEU A 390 -21.42 6.09 5.61
N SER A 391 -22.08 5.01 5.20
CA SER A 391 -21.51 4.03 4.25
C SER A 391 -22.59 3.09 3.69
N THR A 392 -22.28 2.44 2.55
CA THR A 392 -22.99 1.23 2.10
C THR A 392 -22.35 0.01 2.74
N SER A 393 -23.14 -0.85 3.36
CA SER A 393 -22.68 -2.13 3.88
C SER A 393 -22.62 -3.16 2.76
N ARG A 394 -21.43 -3.50 2.30
CA ARG A 394 -21.20 -4.66 1.44
C ARG A 394 -20.91 -5.90 2.32
N GLU A 395 -21.12 -7.09 1.84
CA GLU A 395 -20.68 -8.30 2.52
C GLU A 395 -19.17 -8.50 2.28
N SER A 396 -18.46 -9.02 3.29
CA SER A 396 -17.06 -9.39 3.08
C SER A 396 -16.97 -10.49 2.03
N ALA A 397 -16.12 -10.28 1.05
CA ALA A 397 -16.08 -11.07 -0.17
C ALA A 397 -14.72 -11.72 -0.39
N GLY A 398 -14.56 -12.36 -1.53
CA GLY A 398 -13.28 -12.81 -2.05
C GLY A 398 -12.44 -11.65 -2.61
N LYS A 399 -11.43 -11.97 -3.42
CA LYS A 399 -10.59 -10.96 -4.06
C LYS A 399 -11.41 -9.98 -4.91
N THR A 400 -11.22 -8.70 -4.66
CA THR A 400 -11.86 -7.61 -5.40
C THR A 400 -11.03 -7.27 -6.62
N ARG A 401 -11.70 -7.18 -7.79
CA ARG A 401 -11.08 -6.90 -9.08
C ARG A 401 -11.65 -5.66 -9.72
N PHE A 402 -10.84 -5.01 -10.54
CA PHE A 402 -11.09 -3.69 -11.07
C PHE A 402 -10.92 -3.65 -12.58
N ALA A 403 -11.84 -2.97 -13.30
CA ALA A 403 -11.69 -2.67 -14.71
C ALA A 403 -11.91 -1.18 -14.96
N ARG A 404 -10.99 -0.54 -15.67
CA ARG A 404 -11.10 0.87 -16.05
C ARG A 404 -11.82 1.01 -17.38
N TYR A 405 -12.60 2.06 -17.50
CA TYR A 405 -13.26 2.41 -18.75
C TYR A 405 -13.57 3.91 -18.82
N ASN A 406 -13.78 4.40 -20.02
CA ASN A 406 -14.18 5.77 -20.27
C ASN A 406 -15.12 5.81 -21.48
N TYR A 407 -16.43 5.91 -21.24
CA TYR A 407 -17.45 5.95 -22.29
C TYR A 407 -18.00 7.35 -22.53
N THR A 408 -17.89 8.25 -21.55
CA THR A 408 -18.53 9.57 -21.57
C THR A 408 -17.56 10.72 -21.38
N GLY A 409 -16.24 10.48 -21.47
CA GLY A 409 -15.20 11.48 -21.21
C GLY A 409 -14.69 11.51 -19.78
N THR A 410 -15.37 10.85 -18.83
CA THR A 410 -14.92 10.66 -17.45
C THR A 410 -14.39 9.25 -17.28
N GLU A 411 -13.17 9.13 -16.75
CA GLU A 411 -12.60 7.82 -16.45
C GLU A 411 -13.28 7.26 -15.20
N LYS A 412 -13.73 6.01 -15.31
CA LYS A 412 -14.40 5.26 -14.24
C LYS A 412 -13.72 3.91 -14.01
N ILE A 413 -13.98 3.35 -12.86
CA ILE A 413 -13.55 1.99 -12.52
C ILE A 413 -14.76 1.15 -12.13
N ALA A 414 -14.91 -0.02 -12.75
CA ALA A 414 -15.88 -1.03 -12.36
C ALA A 414 -15.24 -1.99 -11.35
N ILE A 415 -16.00 -2.37 -10.32
CA ILE A 415 -15.53 -3.10 -9.13
C ILE A 415 -16.41 -4.33 -8.96
N VAL A 416 -15.80 -5.50 -8.86
CA VAL A 416 -16.45 -6.80 -8.58
C VAL A 416 -15.67 -7.58 -7.53
N ASP A 417 -16.36 -8.43 -6.76
CA ASP A 417 -15.75 -9.17 -5.64
C ASP A 417 -16.27 -10.61 -5.46
N GLY A 418 -17.11 -11.07 -6.39
CA GLY A 418 -17.66 -12.43 -6.35
C GLY A 418 -18.89 -12.63 -5.45
N THR A 419 -19.30 -11.64 -4.68
CA THR A 419 -20.40 -11.73 -3.71
C THR A 419 -21.41 -10.60 -3.89
N ASN A 420 -20.94 -9.36 -3.88
CA ASN A 420 -21.80 -8.18 -3.96
C ASN A 420 -22.17 -7.83 -5.39
N VAL A 421 -23.20 -6.98 -5.54
CA VAL A 421 -23.48 -6.35 -6.83
C VAL A 421 -22.25 -5.57 -7.30
N PRO A 422 -21.94 -5.56 -8.61
CA PRO A 422 -20.88 -4.72 -9.14
C PRO A 422 -21.10 -3.25 -8.78
N ALA A 423 -20.02 -2.52 -8.65
CA ALA A 423 -20.07 -1.10 -8.35
C ALA A 423 -19.20 -0.31 -9.34
N LEU A 424 -19.52 0.97 -9.50
CA LEU A 424 -18.81 1.93 -10.33
C LEU A 424 -18.28 3.05 -9.44
N TYR A 425 -17.09 3.56 -9.77
CA TYR A 425 -16.53 4.71 -9.08
C TYR A 425 -15.85 5.65 -10.10
N ASP A 426 -16.13 6.95 -10.01
CA ASP A 426 -15.63 7.97 -10.92
C ASP A 426 -14.64 8.95 -10.28
N ASN A 427 -13.99 8.55 -9.20
CA ASN A 427 -13.13 9.35 -8.31
C ASN A 427 -13.88 10.27 -7.33
N THR A 428 -15.20 10.44 -7.48
CA THR A 428 -16.03 11.26 -6.60
C THR A 428 -17.23 10.49 -6.06
N THR A 429 -17.92 9.78 -6.95
CA THR A 429 -19.21 9.12 -6.65
C THR A 429 -19.07 7.61 -6.74
N PHE A 430 -19.49 6.92 -5.69
CA PHE A 430 -19.66 5.47 -5.68
C PHE A 430 -21.08 5.10 -6.02
N THR A 431 -21.27 4.20 -6.99
CA THR A 431 -22.59 3.74 -7.44
C THR A 431 -22.63 2.22 -7.47
N ALA A 432 -23.48 1.61 -6.62
CA ALA A 432 -23.76 0.18 -6.71
C ALA A 432 -24.77 -0.07 -7.85
N LEU A 433 -24.55 -1.12 -8.64
CA LEU A 433 -25.40 -1.50 -9.76
C LEU A 433 -26.49 -2.47 -9.29
N ASN A 434 -27.59 -1.96 -8.73
CA ASN A 434 -28.61 -2.80 -8.09
C ASN A 434 -29.58 -3.46 -9.07
N ASP A 435 -29.83 -2.83 -10.22
CA ASP A 435 -30.73 -3.36 -11.28
C ASP A 435 -29.94 -4.18 -12.32
N VAL A 436 -29.11 -5.10 -11.87
CA VAL A 436 -28.36 -5.98 -12.76
C VAL A 436 -29.02 -7.37 -12.86
N PRO A 437 -28.82 -8.09 -13.97
CA PRO A 437 -29.24 -9.50 -14.07
C PRO A 437 -28.59 -10.35 -12.97
N THR A 438 -29.24 -11.42 -12.57
CA THR A 438 -28.73 -12.39 -11.59
C THR A 438 -27.39 -12.98 -11.99
N ASP A 439 -27.09 -13.03 -13.29
CA ASP A 439 -25.84 -13.52 -13.88
C ASP A 439 -24.67 -12.51 -13.69
N VAL A 440 -24.98 -11.28 -13.36
CA VAL A 440 -24.00 -10.21 -13.10
C VAL A 440 -23.84 -9.96 -11.60
N ASN A 441 -24.93 -10.10 -10.83
CA ASN A 441 -24.88 -9.96 -9.37
C ASN A 441 -23.94 -11.03 -8.78
N GLY A 442 -22.91 -10.60 -8.04
CA GLY A 442 -21.87 -11.49 -7.53
C GLY A 442 -20.86 -11.95 -8.59
N ALA A 443 -20.63 -11.16 -9.63
CA ALA A 443 -19.56 -11.42 -10.59
C ALA A 443 -18.17 -11.36 -9.93
N SER A 444 -17.30 -12.30 -10.32
CA SER A 444 -15.92 -12.40 -9.81
C SER A 444 -14.91 -11.71 -10.71
N PHE A 445 -15.26 -11.45 -11.97
CA PHE A 445 -14.37 -10.87 -12.97
C PHE A 445 -15.09 -9.76 -13.73
N VAL A 446 -14.32 -8.73 -14.10
CA VAL A 446 -14.79 -7.65 -14.96
C VAL A 446 -13.67 -7.17 -15.87
N VAL A 447 -13.99 -6.93 -17.14
CA VAL A 447 -13.07 -6.31 -18.11
C VAL A 447 -13.83 -5.38 -19.03
N ASN A 448 -13.17 -4.35 -19.56
CA ASN A 448 -13.71 -3.44 -20.55
C ASN A 448 -13.28 -3.89 -21.97
N PHE A 449 -14.14 -4.57 -22.70
CA PHE A 449 -13.85 -5.05 -24.06
C PHE A 449 -14.83 -4.44 -25.07
N LYS A 450 -14.31 -3.87 -26.17
CA LYS A 450 -15.10 -3.24 -27.26
C LYS A 450 -16.14 -2.22 -26.77
N ASN A 451 -15.74 -1.39 -25.80
CA ASN A 451 -16.59 -0.39 -25.15
C ASN A 451 -17.84 -0.97 -24.45
N GLN A 452 -17.72 -2.17 -23.93
CA GLN A 452 -18.73 -2.86 -23.12
C GLN A 452 -18.03 -3.44 -21.88
N LEU A 453 -18.72 -3.45 -20.75
CA LEU A 453 -18.26 -4.15 -19.55
C LEU A 453 -18.68 -5.61 -19.61
N PHE A 454 -17.71 -6.51 -19.57
CA PHE A 454 -17.91 -7.95 -19.52
C PHE A 454 -17.74 -8.45 -18.09
N PHE A 455 -18.75 -9.08 -17.54
CA PHE A 455 -18.81 -9.63 -16.20
C PHE A 455 -18.76 -11.14 -16.25
N GLY A 456 -17.80 -11.75 -15.55
CA GLY A 456 -17.65 -13.19 -15.43
C GLY A 456 -18.16 -13.69 -14.08
N LYS A 457 -19.13 -14.60 -14.12
CA LYS A 457 -19.66 -15.29 -12.94
C LYS A 457 -19.81 -16.78 -13.24
N SER A 458 -19.10 -17.62 -12.46
CA SER A 458 -19.13 -19.07 -12.69
C SER A 458 -18.72 -19.40 -14.15
N ASN A 459 -19.63 -19.97 -14.94
CA ASN A 459 -19.44 -20.27 -16.36
C ASN A 459 -20.16 -19.30 -17.32
N LEU A 460 -20.65 -18.19 -16.80
CA LEU A 460 -21.40 -17.18 -17.56
C LEU A 460 -20.55 -15.92 -17.76
N LEU A 461 -20.57 -15.42 -18.98
CA LEU A 461 -19.95 -14.15 -19.36
C LEU A 461 -21.07 -13.22 -19.87
N THR A 462 -21.47 -12.25 -19.06
CA THR A 462 -22.55 -11.31 -19.36
C THR A 462 -21.97 -9.94 -19.62
N PHE A 463 -22.46 -9.20 -20.62
CA PHE A 463 -21.91 -7.91 -21.00
C PHE A 463 -22.99 -6.85 -21.20
N THR A 464 -22.63 -5.58 -20.97
CA THR A 464 -23.53 -4.41 -21.15
C THR A 464 -23.75 -4.09 -22.62
N ALA A 465 -24.73 -3.24 -22.89
CA ALA A 465 -24.86 -2.59 -24.20
C ALA A 465 -23.63 -1.70 -24.50
N PRO A 466 -23.26 -1.49 -25.76
CA PRO A 466 -22.09 -0.68 -26.14
C PRO A 466 -22.17 0.75 -25.60
N TYR A 467 -21.04 1.25 -25.09
CA TYR A 467 -20.88 2.58 -24.49
C TYR A 467 -21.76 2.86 -23.26
N THR A 468 -22.25 1.79 -22.61
CA THR A 468 -23.01 1.88 -21.36
C THR A 468 -22.34 1.09 -20.25
N ASP A 469 -22.57 1.46 -19.01
CA ASP A 469 -21.99 0.82 -17.84
C ASP A 469 -23.03 0.05 -16.98
N ASN A 470 -24.32 0.24 -17.25
CA ASN A 470 -25.43 -0.39 -16.51
C ASN A 470 -26.64 -0.80 -17.37
N ASP A 471 -26.53 -0.74 -18.70
CA ASP A 471 -27.63 -1.21 -19.58
C ASP A 471 -27.42 -2.66 -20.00
N PHE A 472 -28.29 -3.53 -19.53
CA PHE A 472 -28.33 -4.96 -19.85
C PHE A 472 -29.50 -5.33 -20.80
N THR A 473 -30.07 -4.37 -21.52
CA THR A 473 -31.17 -4.59 -22.46
C THR A 473 -30.67 -5.30 -23.72
N ALA A 474 -31.16 -6.49 -24.00
CA ALA A 474 -30.74 -7.29 -25.17
C ALA A 474 -30.93 -6.56 -26.51
N ALA A 475 -32.03 -5.76 -26.63
CA ALA A 475 -32.30 -4.97 -27.83
C ALA A 475 -31.28 -3.83 -28.03
N ALA A 476 -30.60 -3.40 -26.98
CA ALA A 476 -29.53 -2.40 -27.04
C ALA A 476 -28.16 -3.03 -27.33
N GLY A 477 -28.04 -4.35 -27.39
CA GLY A 477 -26.77 -5.04 -27.73
C GLY A 477 -26.07 -5.70 -26.55
N SER A 478 -26.73 -5.85 -25.40
CA SER A 478 -26.22 -6.66 -24.31
C SER A 478 -26.49 -8.14 -24.52
N GLY A 479 -25.80 -9.02 -23.81
CA GLY A 479 -26.05 -10.46 -23.91
C GLY A 479 -25.27 -11.28 -22.90
N THR A 480 -25.53 -12.59 -22.89
CA THR A 480 -24.82 -13.57 -22.04
C THR A 480 -24.27 -14.71 -22.90
N ILE A 481 -23.02 -15.07 -22.71
CA ILE A 481 -22.37 -16.21 -23.33
C ILE A 481 -22.14 -17.27 -22.24
N SER A 482 -22.63 -18.50 -22.46
CA SER A 482 -22.37 -19.63 -21.56
C SER A 482 -21.13 -20.39 -22.03
N LEU A 483 -20.19 -20.60 -21.11
CA LEU A 483 -18.97 -21.37 -21.32
C LEU A 483 -19.13 -22.79 -20.79
N GLY A 484 -18.32 -23.71 -21.30
CA GLY A 484 -18.37 -25.11 -20.87
C GLY A 484 -17.74 -25.41 -19.51
N ALA A 485 -17.00 -24.46 -18.94
CA ALA A 485 -16.29 -24.59 -17.68
C ALA A 485 -16.27 -23.26 -16.91
N THR A 486 -15.95 -23.30 -15.61
CA THR A 486 -15.87 -22.12 -14.74
C THR A 486 -14.76 -21.19 -15.19
N ILE A 487 -15.05 -19.90 -15.26
CA ILE A 487 -14.09 -18.84 -15.58
C ILE A 487 -13.11 -18.73 -14.40
N THR A 488 -11.83 -18.77 -14.71
CA THR A 488 -10.73 -18.54 -13.76
C THR A 488 -9.98 -17.24 -14.03
N GLY A 489 -10.22 -16.58 -15.17
CA GLY A 489 -9.61 -15.28 -15.45
C GLY A 489 -10.04 -14.72 -16.79
N LEU A 490 -9.89 -13.40 -16.91
CA LEU A 490 -10.18 -12.63 -18.13
C LEU A 490 -9.05 -11.64 -18.38
N ILE A 491 -8.57 -11.57 -19.61
CA ILE A 491 -7.61 -10.53 -20.05
C ILE A 491 -7.88 -10.11 -21.48
N ILE A 492 -7.66 -8.85 -21.80
CA ILE A 492 -7.70 -8.35 -23.18
C ILE A 492 -6.29 -8.43 -23.76
N PHE A 493 -6.15 -9.14 -24.86
CA PHE A 493 -4.88 -9.25 -25.56
C PHE A 493 -5.07 -9.13 -27.07
N ARG A 494 -4.30 -8.27 -27.71
CA ARG A 494 -4.36 -8.01 -29.16
C ARG A 494 -5.79 -7.80 -29.70
N GLN A 495 -6.59 -6.99 -28.98
CA GLN A 495 -7.98 -6.68 -29.31
C GLN A 495 -8.95 -7.87 -29.26
N GLN A 496 -8.58 -8.96 -28.63
CA GLN A 496 -9.41 -10.13 -28.35
C GLN A 496 -9.58 -10.28 -26.84
N LEU A 497 -10.69 -10.79 -26.40
CA LEU A 497 -10.91 -11.17 -25.01
C LEU A 497 -10.49 -12.63 -24.82
N ILE A 498 -9.44 -12.83 -24.03
CA ILE A 498 -8.97 -14.16 -23.66
C ILE A 498 -9.64 -14.56 -22.35
N ILE A 499 -10.25 -15.74 -22.37
CA ILE A 499 -11.01 -16.30 -21.27
C ILE A 499 -10.29 -17.55 -20.79
N PHE A 500 -9.80 -17.50 -19.57
CA PHE A 500 -9.21 -18.67 -18.91
C PHE A 500 -10.28 -19.40 -18.12
N THR A 501 -10.22 -20.71 -18.17
CA THR A 501 -11.05 -21.60 -17.35
C THR A 501 -10.17 -22.56 -16.56
N GLU A 502 -10.76 -23.40 -15.74
CA GLU A 502 -10.01 -24.43 -14.98
C GLU A 502 -9.24 -25.40 -15.89
N THR A 503 -9.73 -25.67 -17.09
CA THR A 503 -9.17 -26.70 -17.97
C THR A 503 -8.87 -26.22 -19.39
N SER A 504 -9.32 -25.04 -19.78
CA SER A 504 -9.20 -24.55 -21.15
C SER A 504 -8.93 -23.05 -21.22
N ILE A 505 -8.45 -22.60 -22.37
CA ILE A 505 -8.29 -21.20 -22.72
C ILE A 505 -9.04 -20.94 -24.03
N LEU A 506 -9.93 -19.97 -24.00
CA LEU A 506 -10.78 -19.58 -25.12
C LEU A 506 -10.48 -18.13 -25.50
N GLN A 507 -10.76 -17.78 -26.76
CA GLN A 507 -10.75 -16.39 -27.21
C GLN A 507 -12.10 -15.99 -27.77
N LEU A 508 -12.56 -14.80 -27.39
CA LEU A 508 -13.73 -14.18 -27.97
C LEU A 508 -13.28 -13.16 -29.02
N VAL A 509 -13.64 -13.41 -30.26
CA VAL A 509 -13.38 -12.54 -31.40
C VAL A 509 -14.66 -11.92 -31.89
N GLY A 510 -14.59 -10.76 -32.53
CA GLY A 510 -15.77 -10.01 -32.99
C GLY A 510 -15.79 -8.59 -32.44
N ASN A 511 -16.75 -7.78 -32.88
CA ASN A 511 -16.91 -6.40 -32.47
C ASN A 511 -18.27 -6.10 -31.83
N THR A 512 -19.27 -6.92 -32.11
CA THR A 512 -20.65 -6.76 -31.64
C THR A 512 -21.25 -8.12 -31.30
N ILE A 513 -22.36 -8.16 -30.58
CA ILE A 513 -23.08 -9.38 -30.26
C ILE A 513 -23.44 -10.22 -31.50
N ALA A 514 -23.60 -9.58 -32.67
CA ALA A 514 -23.97 -10.29 -33.90
C ALA A 514 -22.82 -11.10 -34.52
N ASP A 515 -21.55 -10.72 -34.24
CA ASP A 515 -20.35 -11.34 -34.79
C ASP A 515 -19.41 -11.92 -33.69
N PHE A 516 -19.80 -11.87 -32.45
CA PHE A 516 -19.04 -12.52 -31.38
C PHE A 516 -18.96 -14.03 -31.61
N ASN A 517 -17.73 -14.53 -31.69
CA ASN A 517 -17.45 -15.94 -31.90
C ASN A 517 -16.41 -16.43 -30.89
N LEU A 518 -16.77 -17.46 -30.13
CA LEU A 518 -15.93 -18.09 -29.14
C LEU A 518 -15.10 -19.20 -29.81
N GLN A 519 -13.78 -19.05 -29.75
CA GLN A 519 -12.83 -19.99 -30.35
C GLN A 519 -11.91 -20.57 -29.26
N PRO A 520 -11.64 -21.89 -29.27
CA PRO A 520 -10.69 -22.46 -28.35
C PRO A 520 -9.25 -22.17 -28.80
N ILE A 521 -8.41 -21.76 -27.85
CA ILE A 521 -6.94 -21.73 -28.00
C ILE A 521 -6.40 -23.10 -27.58
N THR A 522 -6.81 -23.59 -26.42
CA THR A 522 -6.51 -24.94 -25.92
C THR A 522 -7.67 -25.44 -25.04
N LEU A 523 -7.88 -26.77 -25.07
CA LEU A 523 -8.91 -27.43 -24.26
C LEU A 523 -8.34 -28.26 -23.09
N ASP A 524 -6.99 -28.33 -22.98
CA ASP A 524 -6.31 -29.23 -22.05
C ASP A 524 -5.46 -28.50 -21.02
N ILE A 525 -5.40 -27.16 -21.07
CA ILE A 525 -4.59 -26.33 -20.19
C ILE A 525 -5.44 -25.17 -19.69
N GLY A 526 -5.58 -25.07 -18.37
CA GLY A 526 -6.23 -23.94 -17.69
C GLY A 526 -5.25 -23.07 -16.91
N CYS A 527 -5.74 -22.05 -16.23
CA CYS A 527 -5.00 -21.19 -15.34
C CYS A 527 -5.29 -21.56 -13.87
N VAL A 528 -4.23 -21.65 -13.05
CA VAL A 528 -4.33 -21.99 -11.63
C VAL A 528 -4.93 -20.85 -10.82
N ASP A 529 -4.49 -19.61 -11.08
CA ASP A 529 -4.96 -18.41 -10.39
C ASP A 529 -4.97 -17.21 -11.34
N THR A 530 -6.09 -16.50 -11.39
CA THR A 530 -6.29 -15.34 -12.28
C THR A 530 -5.28 -14.21 -12.02
N ASP A 531 -4.88 -14.01 -10.77
CA ASP A 531 -4.00 -12.91 -10.38
C ASP A 531 -2.53 -13.16 -10.78
N THR A 532 -2.28 -14.28 -11.50
CA THR A 532 -1.01 -14.59 -12.15
C THR A 532 -0.99 -14.21 -13.64
N ILE A 533 -2.14 -13.81 -14.21
CA ILE A 533 -2.27 -13.49 -15.63
C ILE A 533 -1.81 -12.06 -15.87
N GLN A 534 -0.73 -11.89 -16.64
CA GLN A 534 -0.18 -10.56 -16.96
C GLN A 534 0.30 -10.49 -18.42
N GLU A 535 0.19 -9.31 -19.02
CA GLU A 535 0.82 -9.03 -20.31
C GLU A 535 2.30 -8.64 -20.11
N VAL A 536 3.21 -9.43 -20.66
CA VAL A 536 4.66 -9.23 -20.54
C VAL A 536 5.29 -9.32 -21.94
N GLY A 537 5.99 -8.26 -22.35
CA GLY A 537 6.76 -8.26 -23.60
C GLY A 537 5.94 -8.56 -24.87
N GLY A 538 4.65 -8.23 -24.88
CA GLY A 538 3.76 -8.46 -26.03
C GLY A 538 3.19 -9.88 -26.11
N ASP A 539 3.26 -10.65 -25.02
CA ASP A 539 2.60 -11.93 -24.82
C ASP A 539 1.90 -11.98 -23.45
N VAL A 540 1.07 -12.96 -23.20
CA VAL A 540 0.39 -13.16 -21.91
C VAL A 540 1.06 -14.30 -21.15
N MET A 541 1.57 -14.00 -19.96
CA MET A 541 2.11 -14.97 -19.03
C MET A 541 1.07 -15.34 -17.97
N PHE A 542 0.99 -16.63 -17.63
CA PHE A 542 0.08 -17.16 -16.62
C PHE A 542 0.66 -18.39 -15.93
N LEU A 543 0.14 -18.71 -14.74
CA LEU A 543 0.49 -19.91 -14.02
C LEU A 543 -0.42 -21.07 -14.43
N GLY A 544 0.13 -22.01 -15.19
CA GLY A 544 -0.52 -23.29 -15.50
C GLY A 544 -0.24 -24.35 -14.43
N PRO A 545 -0.90 -25.51 -14.54
CA PRO A 545 -0.74 -26.60 -13.55
C PRO A 545 0.70 -27.14 -13.45
N ASP A 546 1.50 -26.99 -14.49
CA ASP A 546 2.86 -27.52 -14.61
C ASP A 546 3.95 -26.43 -14.60
N GLY A 547 3.59 -25.18 -14.37
CA GLY A 547 4.52 -24.04 -14.29
C GLY A 547 4.06 -22.81 -15.04
N LEU A 548 4.96 -21.82 -15.19
CA LEU A 548 4.68 -20.57 -15.89
C LEU A 548 4.71 -20.79 -17.41
N ARG A 549 3.70 -20.27 -18.09
CA ARG A 549 3.47 -20.43 -19.53
C ARG A 549 3.23 -19.09 -20.23
N LEU A 550 3.56 -19.05 -21.52
CA LEU A 550 3.18 -17.98 -22.44
C LEU A 550 2.01 -18.44 -23.31
N LEU A 551 1.06 -17.54 -23.55
CA LEU A 551 -0.12 -17.81 -24.37
C LEU A 551 0.24 -18.18 -25.82
N SER A 552 1.15 -17.44 -26.47
CA SER A 552 1.57 -17.70 -27.84
C SER A 552 2.29 -19.05 -28.01
N GLY A 553 3.04 -19.48 -27.01
CA GLY A 553 3.67 -20.79 -26.97
C GLY A 553 2.65 -21.92 -26.84
N THR A 554 1.59 -21.69 -26.10
CA THR A 554 0.49 -22.64 -25.88
C THR A 554 -0.36 -22.80 -27.14
N ASP A 555 -0.67 -21.70 -27.84
CA ASP A 555 -1.48 -21.69 -29.08
C ASP A 555 -0.77 -22.39 -30.25
N ARG A 556 0.55 -22.21 -30.39
CA ARG A 556 1.28 -22.66 -31.57
C ARG A 556 1.56 -24.17 -31.60
N ILE A 557 1.57 -24.87 -30.49
CA ILE A 557 2.23 -26.18 -30.39
C ILE A 557 1.29 -27.31 -29.97
N GLY A 558 0.23 -27.04 -29.24
CA GLY A 558 -0.65 -28.08 -28.69
C GLY A 558 0.09 -29.13 -27.83
N ASP A 559 1.40 -28.90 -27.54
CA ASP A 559 2.28 -29.83 -26.81
C ASP A 559 2.62 -29.23 -25.45
N PHE A 560 2.29 -29.95 -24.38
CA PHE A 560 2.53 -29.59 -22.98
C PHE A 560 3.99 -29.22 -22.66
N GLY A 561 4.95 -29.68 -23.46
CA GLY A 561 6.38 -29.52 -23.19
C GLY A 561 6.98 -28.19 -23.56
N LEU A 562 6.46 -27.51 -24.57
CA LEU A 562 7.16 -26.38 -25.21
C LEU A 562 6.66 -25.00 -24.84
N GLY A 563 5.45 -24.89 -24.25
CA GLY A 563 4.91 -23.62 -23.74
C GLY A 563 5.32 -23.25 -22.31
N ASN A 564 5.95 -24.17 -21.56
CA ASN A 564 6.40 -23.91 -20.18
C ASN A 564 7.78 -23.23 -20.20
N VAL A 565 7.81 -21.94 -19.82
CA VAL A 565 9.04 -21.12 -19.80
C VAL A 565 9.83 -21.24 -18.50
N SER A 566 9.27 -21.86 -17.47
CA SER A 566 9.89 -22.02 -16.15
C SER A 566 10.59 -23.37 -15.94
N LYS A 567 10.81 -24.18 -17.00
CA LYS A 567 11.45 -25.50 -16.90
C LYS A 567 12.83 -25.49 -16.25
N THR A 568 13.58 -24.40 -16.40
CA THR A 568 14.91 -24.25 -15.79
C THR A 568 14.85 -24.19 -14.27
N ILE A 569 13.70 -23.76 -13.72
CA ILE A 569 13.44 -23.62 -12.27
C ILE A 569 12.23 -24.45 -11.82
N GLN A 570 11.94 -25.55 -12.49
CA GLN A 570 10.73 -26.36 -12.25
C GLN A 570 10.58 -26.80 -10.78
N LYS A 571 11.68 -27.12 -10.13
CA LYS A 571 11.70 -27.53 -8.72
C LYS A 571 11.21 -26.39 -7.81
N GLU A 572 11.67 -25.18 -8.06
CA GLU A 572 11.33 -23.98 -7.28
C GLU A 572 9.87 -23.59 -7.52
N VAL A 573 9.39 -23.65 -8.76
CA VAL A 573 7.99 -23.38 -9.11
C VAL A 573 7.05 -24.39 -8.43
N THR A 574 7.38 -25.66 -8.45
CA THR A 574 6.57 -26.70 -7.78
C THR A 574 6.53 -26.48 -6.27
N SER A 575 7.66 -26.13 -5.66
CA SER A 575 7.74 -25.79 -4.23
C SER A 575 6.93 -24.53 -3.93
N PHE A 576 7.03 -23.50 -4.76
CA PHE A 576 6.30 -22.25 -4.63
C PHE A 576 4.77 -22.46 -4.67
N ILE A 577 4.28 -23.25 -5.64
CA ILE A 577 2.85 -23.59 -5.75
C ILE A 577 2.36 -24.35 -4.52
N SER A 578 3.13 -25.33 -4.04
CA SER A 578 2.72 -26.17 -2.90
C SER A 578 2.77 -25.44 -1.55
N THR A 579 3.57 -24.38 -1.43
CA THR A 579 3.79 -23.64 -0.18
C THR A 579 2.77 -22.52 0.02
N ASN A 580 2.28 -21.93 -1.07
CA ASN A 580 1.42 -20.75 -1.03
C ASN A 580 -0.05 -21.12 -1.28
N THR A 581 -0.96 -20.40 -0.64
CA THR A 581 -2.41 -20.58 -0.76
C THR A 581 -3.06 -19.59 -1.71
N SER A 582 -2.38 -18.50 -2.02
CA SER A 582 -2.82 -17.48 -2.96
C SER A 582 -1.61 -16.82 -3.63
N PHE A 583 -1.84 -16.24 -4.79
CA PHE A 583 -0.82 -15.61 -5.60
C PHE A 583 -1.23 -14.18 -5.96
N ALA A 584 -0.24 -13.33 -6.19
CA ALA A 584 -0.39 -12.02 -6.80
C ALA A 584 0.74 -11.81 -7.78
N SER A 585 0.52 -11.09 -8.86
CA SER A 585 1.58 -10.80 -9.82
C SER A 585 1.60 -9.36 -10.28
N VAL A 586 2.79 -8.88 -10.63
CA VAL A 586 3.00 -7.56 -11.19
C VAL A 586 3.98 -7.62 -12.35
N VAL A 587 3.85 -6.65 -13.25
CA VAL A 587 4.81 -6.41 -14.31
C VAL A 587 5.52 -5.11 -14.05
N ILE A 588 6.85 -5.14 -14.00
CA ILE A 588 7.70 -3.96 -13.92
C ILE A 588 8.21 -3.68 -15.34
N ARG A 589 7.56 -2.73 -16.02
CA ARG A 589 7.72 -2.56 -17.47
C ARG A 589 9.06 -1.98 -17.85
N ASN A 590 9.59 -1.05 -17.06
CA ASN A 590 10.91 -0.46 -17.28
C ASN A 590 12.06 -1.47 -17.15
N LYS A 591 11.84 -2.60 -16.44
CA LYS A 591 12.79 -3.70 -16.29
C LYS A 591 12.46 -4.92 -17.14
N SER A 592 11.38 -4.90 -17.91
CA SER A 592 10.83 -6.06 -18.63
C SER A 592 10.69 -7.29 -17.74
N GLN A 593 10.20 -7.10 -16.51
CA GLN A 593 10.09 -8.13 -15.49
C GLN A 593 8.65 -8.52 -15.20
N TYR A 594 8.45 -9.80 -15.00
CA TYR A 594 7.27 -10.39 -14.38
C TYR A 594 7.64 -10.89 -12.99
N ARG A 595 6.86 -10.51 -11.97
CA ARG A 595 7.02 -11.02 -10.62
C ARG A 595 5.73 -11.67 -10.15
N ILE A 596 5.83 -12.89 -9.65
CA ILE A 596 4.75 -13.60 -8.95
C ILE A 596 5.12 -13.74 -7.49
N LEU A 597 4.22 -13.33 -6.62
CA LEU A 597 4.40 -13.26 -5.17
C LEU A 597 3.43 -14.23 -4.51
N GLY A 598 3.87 -14.94 -3.51
CA GLY A 598 3.07 -15.89 -2.77
C GLY A 598 2.53 -15.32 -1.47
N TYR A 599 1.35 -15.84 -1.09
CA TYR A 599 0.74 -15.57 0.19
C TYR A 599 0.33 -16.86 0.89
N ASN A 600 0.64 -16.93 2.18
CA ASN A 600 0.17 -17.96 3.09
C ASN A 600 0.14 -17.36 4.50
N THR A 601 -0.96 -17.51 5.23
CA THR A 601 -1.14 -16.99 6.59
C THR A 601 -0.12 -17.55 7.60
N ASN A 602 0.38 -18.75 7.36
CA ASN A 602 1.35 -19.42 8.23
C ASN A 602 2.81 -19.04 7.95
N ILE A 603 3.06 -18.20 6.94
CA ILE A 603 4.40 -17.79 6.54
C ILE A 603 4.60 -16.32 6.95
N THR A 604 5.65 -16.06 7.71
CA THR A 604 6.04 -14.69 8.08
C THR A 604 6.53 -13.91 6.86
N GLN A 605 6.51 -12.58 6.94
CA GLN A 605 7.00 -11.69 5.89
C GLN A 605 8.41 -12.08 5.40
N GLU A 606 9.35 -12.29 6.32
CA GLU A 606 10.75 -12.66 6.02
C GLU A 606 10.90 -13.94 5.19
N ASN A 607 9.98 -14.91 5.39
CA ASN A 607 10.01 -16.20 4.73
C ASN A 607 9.13 -16.29 3.50
N ALA A 608 8.40 -15.21 3.18
CA ALA A 608 7.52 -15.16 2.02
C ALA A 608 8.33 -15.36 0.73
N GLN A 609 7.78 -16.17 -0.17
CA GLN A 609 8.43 -16.57 -1.42
C GLN A 609 7.81 -15.85 -2.61
N GLY A 610 8.65 -15.53 -3.58
CA GLY A 610 8.22 -15.10 -4.90
C GLY A 610 9.19 -15.58 -5.96
N ILE A 611 8.77 -15.48 -7.20
CA ILE A 611 9.59 -15.78 -8.39
C ILE A 611 9.55 -14.56 -9.29
N LEU A 612 10.69 -14.14 -9.77
CA LEU A 612 10.80 -13.10 -10.77
C LEU A 612 11.44 -13.64 -12.05
N GLY A 613 10.98 -13.15 -13.18
CA GLY A 613 11.55 -13.44 -14.49
C GLY A 613 11.80 -12.16 -15.26
N THR A 614 13.02 -11.98 -15.76
CA THR A 614 13.38 -10.89 -16.67
C THR A 614 13.38 -11.39 -18.10
N GLN A 615 12.69 -10.71 -18.99
CA GLN A 615 12.67 -11.04 -20.41
C GLN A 615 13.82 -10.35 -21.14
N PHE A 616 14.62 -11.13 -21.83
CA PHE A 616 15.70 -10.62 -22.68
C PHE A 616 15.29 -10.68 -24.15
N ALA A 617 15.42 -9.54 -24.85
CA ALA A 617 15.26 -9.45 -26.29
C ALA A 617 16.64 -9.67 -26.96
N GLY A 618 16.78 -10.69 -27.78
CA GLY A 618 17.89 -10.81 -28.72
C GLY A 618 18.89 -11.95 -28.52
N GLN A 619 19.64 -12.23 -29.59
CA GLN A 619 20.66 -13.25 -29.82
C GLN A 619 20.24 -14.71 -29.55
N GLY A 620 19.23 -15.17 -30.31
CA GLY A 620 19.01 -16.61 -30.49
C GLY A 620 17.95 -17.27 -29.62
N GLY A 621 17.07 -16.53 -29.00
CA GLY A 621 15.94 -17.09 -28.30
C GLY A 621 15.24 -16.09 -27.40
N GLU A 622 13.93 -16.04 -27.47
CA GLU A 622 13.06 -15.44 -26.47
C GLU A 622 13.24 -16.19 -25.16
N GLY A 623 14.10 -15.69 -24.26
CA GLY A 623 14.45 -16.36 -23.01
C GLY A 623 14.06 -15.54 -21.81
N MET A 624 13.45 -16.20 -20.82
CA MET A 624 13.29 -15.66 -19.46
C MET A 624 14.46 -16.10 -18.61
N ALA A 625 15.09 -15.15 -17.90
CA ALA A 625 16.03 -15.45 -16.83
C ALA A 625 15.32 -15.29 -15.49
N TRP A 626 15.36 -16.33 -14.68
CA TRP A 626 14.60 -16.45 -13.45
C TRP A 626 15.43 -16.17 -12.20
N ALA A 627 14.77 -15.74 -11.13
CA ALA A 627 15.33 -15.64 -9.79
C ALA A 627 14.22 -15.81 -8.73
N GLU A 628 14.62 -16.10 -7.50
CA GLU A 628 13.72 -16.12 -6.34
C GLU A 628 13.72 -14.79 -5.62
N THR A 629 12.57 -14.40 -5.08
CA THR A 629 12.47 -13.32 -4.10
C THR A 629 12.08 -13.87 -2.73
N ARG A 630 12.57 -13.21 -1.68
CA ARG A 630 12.25 -13.49 -0.28
C ARG A 630 11.96 -12.18 0.43
N GLY A 631 11.02 -12.19 1.36
CA GLY A 631 10.68 -11.01 2.16
C GLY A 631 9.56 -10.14 1.59
N ILE A 632 8.93 -10.53 0.47
CA ILE A 632 7.77 -9.83 -0.11
C ILE A 632 6.57 -10.77 -0.04
N ARG A 633 5.66 -10.50 0.90
CA ARG A 633 4.43 -11.26 1.10
C ARG A 633 3.26 -10.44 0.57
N ALA A 634 2.59 -10.91 -0.47
CA ALA A 634 1.52 -10.17 -1.12
C ALA A 634 0.31 -11.07 -1.37
N TYR A 635 -0.86 -10.63 -0.94
CA TYR A 635 -2.14 -11.24 -1.27
C TYR A 635 -2.75 -10.60 -2.52
N VAL A 636 -2.55 -9.28 -2.67
CA VAL A 636 -2.99 -8.50 -3.82
C VAL A 636 -1.84 -7.60 -4.29
N ALA A 637 -1.79 -7.35 -5.58
CA ALA A 637 -0.82 -6.43 -6.16
C ALA A 637 -1.36 -5.84 -7.48
N ASP A 638 -0.93 -4.63 -7.84
CA ASP A 638 -1.19 -4.00 -9.14
C ASP A 638 -0.01 -3.15 -9.57
N SER A 639 0.19 -3.01 -10.86
CA SER A 639 1.20 -2.13 -11.44
C SER A 639 0.67 -1.40 -12.65
N ARG A 640 0.72 -0.06 -12.64
CA ARG A 640 0.21 0.76 -13.74
C ARG A 640 0.96 2.06 -13.91
N PHE A 641 0.94 2.58 -15.14
CA PHE A 641 1.37 3.93 -15.44
C PHE A 641 0.26 4.94 -15.22
N TYR A 642 0.61 6.04 -14.56
CA TYR A 642 -0.14 7.27 -14.56
C TYR A 642 0.83 8.44 -14.82
N GLN A 643 0.56 9.27 -15.82
CA GLN A 643 1.42 10.41 -16.22
C GLN A 643 2.92 10.06 -16.32
N ASN A 644 3.26 8.93 -16.97
CA ASN A 644 4.62 8.41 -17.16
C ASN A 644 5.34 7.90 -15.89
N ILE A 645 4.67 7.85 -14.75
CA ILE A 645 5.17 7.23 -13.52
C ILE A 645 4.54 5.84 -13.39
N GLU A 646 5.38 4.81 -13.28
CA GLU A 646 4.90 3.46 -12.97
C GLU A 646 4.75 3.31 -11.47
N THR A 647 3.51 3.11 -11.01
CA THR A 647 3.19 2.84 -9.60
C THR A 647 2.98 1.35 -9.45
N ILE A 648 3.75 0.71 -8.56
CA ILE A 648 3.70 -0.72 -8.28
C ILE A 648 3.36 -0.87 -6.81
N VAL A 649 2.18 -1.44 -6.52
CA VAL A 649 1.68 -1.56 -5.15
C VAL A 649 1.31 -2.99 -4.82
N PHE A 650 1.39 -3.33 -3.53
CA PHE A 650 0.93 -4.61 -3.02
C PHE A 650 0.40 -4.47 -1.58
N GLY A 651 -0.41 -5.43 -1.17
CA GLY A 651 -0.96 -5.51 0.17
C GLY A 651 -1.12 -6.95 0.64
N ASN A 652 -1.15 -7.12 1.95
CA ASN A 652 -1.30 -8.39 2.64
C ASN A 652 -2.33 -8.29 3.79
N ASP A 653 -2.06 -8.89 4.94
CA ASP A 653 -2.90 -8.90 6.14
C ASP A 653 -2.34 -8.08 7.31
N ASP A 654 -1.32 -7.24 7.08
CA ASP A 654 -0.73 -6.37 8.10
C ASP A 654 -1.38 -4.98 8.18
N GLY A 655 -2.25 -4.67 7.24
CA GLY A 655 -3.02 -3.44 7.22
C GLY A 655 -2.42 -2.29 6.43
N TYR A 656 -1.22 -2.44 5.86
CA TYR A 656 -0.57 -1.40 5.08
C TYR A 656 -0.60 -1.69 3.59
N LEU A 657 -0.72 -0.63 2.80
CA LEU A 657 -0.44 -0.66 1.37
C LEU A 657 1.04 -0.31 1.16
N TYR A 658 1.74 -1.12 0.41
CA TYR A 658 3.16 -0.93 0.12
C TYR A 658 3.40 -0.52 -1.33
N GLN A 659 4.42 0.32 -1.53
CA GLN A 659 4.97 0.65 -2.84
C GLN A 659 6.25 -0.15 -3.05
N MET A 660 6.29 -0.94 -4.11
CA MET A 660 7.46 -1.74 -4.51
C MET A 660 8.41 -0.90 -5.36
N GLU A 661 9.66 -1.33 -5.46
CA GLU A 661 10.73 -0.62 -6.19
C GLU A 661 11.02 0.77 -5.60
N ASP A 662 10.82 0.91 -4.30
CA ASP A 662 11.06 2.12 -3.54
C ASP A 662 11.97 1.84 -2.33
N GLY A 663 13.05 2.61 -2.24
CA GLY A 663 14.06 2.47 -1.18
C GLY A 663 15.00 1.27 -1.30
N ASN A 664 15.84 1.11 -0.28
CA ASN A 664 16.95 0.13 -0.24
C ASN A 664 16.70 -0.99 0.79
N ASN A 665 15.55 -1.03 1.43
CA ASN A 665 15.20 -1.98 2.48
C ASN A 665 13.73 -2.40 2.37
N PHE A 666 13.30 -3.36 3.17
CA PHE A 666 11.93 -3.83 3.25
C PHE A 666 11.22 -3.16 4.42
N ASP A 667 10.75 -1.92 4.21
CA ASP A 667 10.09 -1.08 5.24
C ASP A 667 10.92 -1.03 6.55
N GLY A 668 12.22 -0.73 6.41
CA GLY A 668 13.18 -0.68 7.52
C GLY A 668 13.93 -1.99 7.81
N ALA A 669 13.46 -3.14 7.31
CA ALA A 669 14.17 -4.41 7.45
C ALA A 669 15.23 -4.60 6.37
N ASN A 670 16.29 -5.34 6.68
CA ASN A 670 17.34 -5.68 5.75
C ASN A 670 16.84 -6.52 4.57
N ILE A 671 17.45 -6.37 3.41
CA ILE A 671 17.28 -7.28 2.27
C ILE A 671 18.38 -8.34 2.33
N GLN A 672 18.00 -9.57 2.67
CA GLN A 672 18.91 -10.71 2.61
C GLN A 672 19.05 -11.17 1.17
N THR A 673 20.26 -11.15 0.65
CA THR A 673 20.56 -11.57 -0.72
C THR A 673 21.54 -12.73 -0.74
N THR A 674 21.37 -13.65 -1.68
CA THR A 674 22.30 -14.74 -1.90
C THR A 674 22.42 -15.04 -3.40
N PHE A 675 23.65 -15.03 -3.89
CA PHE A 675 23.96 -15.53 -5.23
C PHE A 675 25.05 -16.58 -5.12
N ALA A 676 24.86 -17.74 -5.73
CA ALA A 676 25.89 -18.79 -5.82
C ALA A 676 26.01 -19.31 -7.26
N THR A 677 27.25 -19.29 -7.78
CA THR A 677 27.56 -19.90 -9.07
C THR A 677 27.47 -21.43 -8.99
N PRO A 678 27.34 -22.16 -10.10
CA PRO A 678 27.49 -23.61 -10.11
C PRO A 678 28.94 -24.02 -9.76
N PHE A 679 29.14 -25.29 -9.48
CA PHE A 679 30.50 -25.83 -9.27
C PHE A 679 31.23 -25.97 -10.59
N MET A 680 32.06 -25.01 -10.92
CA MET A 680 32.80 -24.91 -12.17
C MET A 680 34.06 -25.79 -12.12
N PRO A 681 34.26 -26.67 -13.09
CA PRO A 681 35.47 -27.51 -13.16
C PRO A 681 36.72 -26.74 -13.64
N ILE A 682 36.55 -25.51 -14.13
CA ILE A 682 37.61 -24.65 -14.65
C ILE A 682 38.62 -25.45 -15.49
N ASN A 683 38.25 -25.70 -16.74
CA ASN A 683 38.89 -26.59 -17.73
C ASN A 683 38.62 -28.09 -17.47
N ASP A 684 39.56 -28.86 -16.92
CA ASP A 684 39.45 -30.31 -16.73
C ASP A 684 39.01 -30.68 -15.30
N PRO A 685 37.84 -31.32 -15.09
CA PRO A 685 37.36 -31.70 -13.76
C PRO A 685 38.20 -32.77 -13.06
N ARG A 686 39.07 -33.43 -13.78
CA ARG A 686 39.98 -34.50 -13.25
C ARG A 686 41.25 -33.94 -12.62
N VAL A 687 41.54 -32.66 -12.83
CA VAL A 687 42.79 -32.03 -12.40
C VAL A 687 42.52 -31.08 -11.24
N ARG A 688 43.28 -31.21 -10.17
CA ARG A 688 43.19 -30.31 -9.01
C ARG A 688 43.83 -28.96 -9.32
N LYS A 689 43.17 -27.88 -8.93
CA LYS A 689 43.61 -26.49 -9.10
C LYS A 689 43.89 -25.84 -7.74
N THR A 690 44.85 -24.95 -7.70
CA THR A 690 45.07 -24.04 -6.60
C THR A 690 44.62 -22.67 -7.02
N PHE A 691 43.69 -22.07 -6.25
CA PHE A 691 43.15 -20.75 -6.48
C PHE A 691 44.05 -19.72 -5.84
N TYR A 692 44.29 -18.57 -6.50
CA TYR A 692 45.17 -17.51 -6.03
C TYR A 692 44.45 -16.20 -5.82
N LYS A 693 43.67 -15.72 -6.82
CA LYS A 693 42.99 -14.44 -6.80
C LYS A 693 41.69 -14.48 -7.52
N ALA A 694 40.79 -13.58 -7.13
CA ALA A 694 39.59 -13.23 -7.88
C ALA A 694 39.55 -11.72 -8.13
N PHE A 695 39.07 -11.37 -9.32
CA PHE A 695 38.76 -10.00 -9.74
C PHE A 695 37.26 -9.94 -10.01
N LEU A 696 36.55 -9.23 -9.14
CA LEU A 696 35.09 -9.08 -9.22
C LEU A 696 34.75 -7.73 -9.83
N TYR A 697 33.90 -7.73 -10.84
CA TYR A 697 33.38 -6.53 -11.50
C TYR A 697 31.97 -6.25 -10.97
N THR A 698 31.78 -5.07 -10.39
CA THR A 698 30.51 -4.64 -9.76
C THR A 698 30.18 -3.21 -10.11
N ASP A 699 28.89 -2.88 -10.13
CA ASP A 699 28.40 -1.53 -10.28
C ASP A 699 27.57 -1.13 -9.03
N PRO A 700 28.21 -0.59 -7.98
CA PRO A 700 27.51 -0.16 -6.77
C PRO A 700 26.86 1.22 -6.97
N GLN A 701 25.64 1.38 -6.42
CA GLN A 701 24.94 2.67 -6.41
C GLN A 701 25.18 3.48 -5.13
N GLY A 702 26.17 3.12 -4.35
CA GLY A 702 26.58 3.79 -3.10
C GLY A 702 27.54 2.93 -2.29
N SER A 703 27.59 3.16 -0.98
CA SER A 703 28.34 2.29 -0.07
C SER A 703 27.67 0.95 0.04
N VAL A 704 28.38 -0.13 -0.25
CA VAL A 704 27.87 -1.50 -0.22
C VAL A 704 28.80 -2.40 0.57
N SER A 705 28.20 -3.37 1.25
CA SER A 705 28.92 -4.43 1.95
C SER A 705 28.31 -5.79 1.60
N PHE A 706 29.15 -6.74 1.22
CA PHE A 706 28.75 -8.11 0.97
C PHE A 706 29.88 -9.08 1.29
N ASP A 707 29.53 -10.31 1.54
CA ASP A 707 30.47 -11.41 1.82
C ASP A 707 30.62 -12.29 0.59
N MET A 708 31.84 -12.69 0.31
CA MET A 708 32.18 -13.67 -0.73
C MET A 708 32.79 -14.91 -0.11
N SER A 709 32.34 -16.08 -0.50
CA SER A 709 32.95 -17.37 -0.12
C SER A 709 33.25 -18.22 -1.34
N LEU A 710 34.43 -18.89 -1.33
CA LEU A 710 34.77 -19.91 -2.30
C LEU A 710 34.42 -21.29 -1.71
N LYS A 711 33.53 -22.02 -2.33
CA LYS A 711 33.15 -23.38 -1.96
C LYS A 711 33.84 -24.38 -2.91
N LEU A 712 34.56 -25.33 -2.33
CA LEU A 712 35.33 -26.32 -3.08
C LEU A 712 34.65 -27.70 -3.06
N ASP A 713 34.77 -28.44 -4.15
CA ASP A 713 34.41 -29.84 -4.27
C ASP A 713 33.00 -30.18 -3.74
N PHE A 714 31.99 -29.42 -4.18
CA PHE A 714 30.59 -29.58 -3.80
C PHE A 714 30.31 -29.32 -2.31
N ASP A 715 31.12 -28.49 -1.67
CA ASP A 715 31.00 -28.12 -0.25
C ASP A 715 31.01 -29.33 0.71
N GLN A 716 31.83 -30.36 0.33
CA GLN A 716 31.95 -31.57 1.13
C GLN A 716 32.62 -31.27 2.47
N LYS A 717 32.09 -31.85 3.55
CA LYS A 717 32.58 -31.64 4.93
C LYS A 717 34.03 -32.07 5.15
N ASP A 718 34.51 -33.00 4.32
CA ASP A 718 35.88 -33.54 4.38
C ASP A 718 36.88 -32.68 3.63
N SER A 719 36.45 -31.67 2.90
CA SER A 719 37.27 -30.69 2.20
C SER A 719 37.42 -29.43 3.05
N ILE A 720 38.67 -28.97 3.24
CA ILE A 720 38.91 -27.69 3.91
C ILE A 720 38.38 -26.58 3.02
N GLN A 721 37.33 -25.90 3.52
CA GLN A 721 36.73 -24.77 2.84
C GLN A 721 37.48 -23.48 3.20
N PRO A 722 37.69 -22.57 2.24
CA PRO A 722 38.26 -21.26 2.48
C PRO A 722 37.42 -20.41 3.42
N THR A 723 38.06 -19.50 4.13
CA THR A 723 37.37 -18.51 4.95
C THR A 723 36.59 -17.52 4.06
N GLN A 724 35.45 -17.08 4.53
CA GLN A 724 34.66 -16.02 3.92
C GLN A 724 35.42 -14.70 3.92
N ILE A 725 35.24 -13.91 2.87
CA ILE A 725 35.88 -12.63 2.65
C ILE A 725 34.81 -11.57 2.64
N ASN A 726 34.94 -10.57 3.51
CA ASN A 726 34.05 -9.42 3.53
C ASN A 726 34.57 -8.33 2.60
N PHE A 727 33.69 -7.80 1.77
CA PHE A 727 33.92 -6.63 0.95
C PHE A 727 33.08 -5.47 1.49
N ALA A 728 33.70 -4.39 1.83
CA ALA A 728 33.04 -3.14 2.18
C ALA A 728 33.65 -2.02 1.33
N ASN A 729 32.79 -1.29 0.65
CA ASN A 729 33.15 -0.09 -0.09
C ASN A 729 32.51 1.13 0.59
N SER A 730 33.31 2.02 1.12
CA SER A 730 32.88 3.28 1.74
C SER A 730 32.96 4.45 0.74
N THR A 731 32.47 4.29 -0.48
CA THR A 731 32.26 5.44 -1.35
C THR A 731 31.17 6.32 -0.72
N GLY A 732 31.43 7.65 -0.61
CA GLY A 732 30.44 8.58 -0.07
C GLY A 732 29.07 8.43 -0.76
N GLN A 733 28.03 8.83 -0.08
CA GLN A 733 26.67 8.77 -0.62
C GLN A 733 26.61 9.39 -2.02
N VAL A 734 26.13 8.64 -3.00
CA VAL A 734 25.93 9.15 -4.37
C VAL A 734 24.70 10.07 -4.35
N ALA A 735 24.89 11.29 -4.80
CA ALA A 735 23.80 12.26 -4.95
C ALA A 735 23.01 11.99 -6.23
N PHE A 736 21.70 11.79 -6.12
CA PHE A 736 20.80 11.77 -7.27
C PHE A 736 20.23 13.17 -7.50
N TYR A 737 20.11 13.57 -8.78
CA TYR A 737 19.51 14.83 -9.14
C TYR A 737 18.02 14.87 -8.72
N GLY A 738 17.65 15.85 -7.90
CA GLY A 738 16.29 16.02 -7.39
C GLY A 738 16.04 15.46 -5.96
N THR A 739 16.99 14.68 -5.39
CA THR A 739 16.84 14.13 -4.02
C THR A 739 18.00 14.46 -3.09
N ALA A 740 19.12 14.99 -3.62
CA ALA A 740 20.27 15.34 -2.81
C ALA A 740 20.19 16.77 -2.28
N GLU A 741 20.34 16.95 -0.97
CA GLU A 741 20.39 18.26 -0.34
C GLU A 741 21.74 18.94 -0.58
N TYR A 742 21.70 20.24 -0.88
CA TYR A 742 22.90 21.06 -1.05
C TYR A 742 23.63 21.22 0.29
N GLY A 743 24.89 20.78 0.33
CA GLY A 743 25.70 20.81 1.56
C GLY A 743 25.74 19.48 2.32
N SER A 744 25.07 18.43 1.85
CA SER A 744 25.24 17.07 2.35
C SER A 744 26.59 16.47 1.95
N SER A 745 27.01 15.38 2.58
CA SER A 745 28.21 14.62 2.19
C SER A 745 28.05 13.84 0.86
N ALA A 746 26.88 13.98 0.21
CA ALA A 746 26.59 13.32 -1.06
C ALA A 746 27.35 13.97 -2.22
N VAL A 747 28.00 13.16 -3.04
CA VAL A 747 28.82 13.61 -4.19
C VAL A 747 28.14 13.15 -5.47
N PHE A 748 27.95 14.06 -6.44
CA PHE A 748 27.58 13.67 -7.80
C PHE A 748 28.73 12.85 -8.39
N SER A 749 28.50 11.53 -8.55
CA SER A 749 29.47 10.61 -9.13
C SER A 749 28.96 10.10 -10.49
N THR A 750 29.85 10.04 -11.44
CA THR A 750 29.63 9.23 -12.63
C THR A 750 29.66 7.76 -12.22
N LYS A 751 28.85 6.92 -12.89
CA LYS A 751 28.82 5.45 -12.70
C LYS A 751 30.27 4.92 -12.75
N LEU A 752 30.80 4.50 -11.59
CA LEU A 752 32.14 3.95 -11.48
C LEU A 752 32.02 2.43 -11.40
N LEU A 753 32.49 1.75 -12.45
CA LEU A 753 32.69 0.31 -12.39
C LEU A 753 33.75 0.04 -11.33
N THR A 754 33.37 -0.65 -10.26
CA THR A 754 34.31 -0.97 -9.17
C THR A 754 34.87 -2.36 -9.40
N LEU A 755 36.20 -2.44 -9.52
CA LEU A 755 36.95 -3.67 -9.59
C LEU A 755 37.47 -4.05 -8.21
N PHE A 756 36.99 -5.14 -7.66
CA PHE A 756 37.50 -5.69 -6.40
C PHE A 756 38.46 -6.83 -6.67
N GLU A 757 39.69 -6.70 -6.17
CA GLU A 757 40.70 -7.76 -6.18
C GLU A 757 40.79 -8.40 -4.80
N THR A 758 40.76 -9.73 -4.74
CA THR A 758 40.92 -10.46 -3.49
C THR A 758 41.74 -11.72 -3.68
N GLN A 759 42.42 -12.17 -2.59
CA GLN A 759 43.15 -13.43 -2.58
C GLN A 759 42.21 -14.60 -2.29
N LEU A 760 42.24 -15.61 -3.14
CA LEU A 760 41.56 -16.87 -2.92
C LEU A 760 42.58 -17.87 -2.37
N ILE A 761 42.23 -18.50 -1.24
CA ILE A 761 43.07 -19.54 -0.64
C ILE A 761 42.33 -20.86 -0.69
N GLY A 762 42.85 -21.81 -1.44
CA GLY A 762 42.22 -23.14 -1.50
C GLY A 762 42.69 -23.97 -2.69
N SER A 763 42.45 -25.28 -2.64
CA SER A 763 42.80 -26.19 -3.71
C SER A 763 41.70 -27.24 -3.82
N GLY A 764 41.11 -27.38 -5.00
CA GLY A 764 40.00 -28.32 -5.30
C GLY A 764 39.95 -28.69 -6.76
N PHE A 765 39.07 -29.64 -7.09
CA PHE A 765 38.76 -30.06 -8.46
C PHE A 765 37.73 -29.11 -9.08
N THR A 766 36.78 -28.64 -8.29
CA THR A 766 35.72 -27.69 -8.70
C THR A 766 35.64 -26.55 -7.72
N GLY A 767 35.19 -25.38 -8.17
CA GLY A 767 34.94 -24.22 -7.33
C GLY A 767 33.60 -23.58 -7.66
N SER A 768 32.89 -23.15 -6.62
CA SER A 768 31.68 -22.31 -6.69
C SER A 768 31.92 -21.06 -5.85
N ILE A 769 31.49 -19.91 -6.34
CA ILE A 769 31.60 -18.65 -5.59
C ILE A 769 30.19 -18.27 -5.14
N GLN A 770 30.09 -17.94 -3.86
CA GLN A 770 28.84 -17.50 -3.23
C GLN A 770 29.01 -16.09 -2.69
N PHE A 771 28.02 -15.25 -2.98
CA PHE A 771 27.90 -13.88 -2.49
C PHE A 771 26.69 -13.80 -1.58
N GLU A 772 26.86 -13.13 -0.44
CA GLU A 772 25.79 -12.92 0.55
C GLU A 772 25.83 -11.48 1.04
N SER A 773 24.66 -10.88 1.22
CA SER A 773 24.51 -9.57 1.88
C SER A 773 23.24 -9.57 2.70
N ASP A 774 23.30 -8.97 3.89
CA ASP A 774 22.16 -8.74 4.78
C ASP A 774 22.24 -7.30 5.27
N SER A 775 21.73 -6.36 4.47
CA SER A 775 21.90 -4.94 4.72
C SER A 775 20.76 -4.08 4.15
N THR A 776 20.75 -2.81 4.59
CA THR A 776 19.93 -1.74 4.00
C THR A 776 20.72 -0.89 3.00
N ASP A 777 21.85 -1.37 2.52
CA ASP A 777 22.71 -0.66 1.57
C ASP A 777 22.00 -0.42 0.23
N PRO A 778 22.43 0.57 -0.56
CA PRO A 778 21.95 0.78 -1.92
C PRO A 778 22.12 -0.46 -2.82
N PRO A 779 21.30 -0.60 -3.88
CA PRO A 779 21.46 -1.67 -4.86
C PRO A 779 22.84 -1.69 -5.50
N PHE A 780 23.34 -2.88 -5.79
CA PHE A 780 24.59 -3.11 -6.53
C PHE A 780 24.40 -4.25 -7.55
N SER A 781 25.16 -4.22 -8.62
CA SER A 781 25.21 -5.33 -9.58
C SER A 781 26.51 -6.13 -9.42
N LEU A 782 26.43 -7.40 -9.74
CA LEU A 782 27.54 -8.34 -9.93
C LEU A 782 27.55 -8.72 -11.39
N ASP A 783 28.56 -8.26 -12.15
CA ASP A 783 28.55 -8.38 -13.63
C ASP A 783 29.39 -9.55 -14.11
N ALA A 784 30.60 -9.69 -13.57
CA ALA A 784 31.52 -10.76 -13.95
C ALA A 784 32.56 -11.02 -12.85
N ILE A 785 33.20 -12.18 -12.90
CA ILE A 785 34.35 -12.50 -12.08
C ILE A 785 35.45 -13.14 -12.92
N THR A 786 36.68 -12.78 -12.68
CA THR A 786 37.87 -13.46 -13.24
C THR A 786 38.63 -14.15 -12.14
N ILE A 787 38.82 -15.46 -12.27
CA ILE A 787 39.50 -16.31 -11.29
C ILE A 787 40.90 -16.60 -11.79
N GLU A 788 41.94 -16.33 -10.98
CA GLU A 788 43.34 -16.72 -11.23
C GLU A 788 43.63 -18.04 -10.50
N PHE A 789 44.11 -19.02 -11.21
CA PHE A 789 44.38 -20.37 -10.69
C PHE A 789 45.65 -20.98 -11.29
N GLY A 790 46.16 -22.01 -10.66
CA GLY A 790 47.23 -22.85 -11.19
C GLY A 790 46.86 -24.31 -11.19
N ILE A 791 47.27 -25.03 -12.21
CA ILE A 791 47.04 -26.47 -12.36
C ILE A 791 48.07 -27.21 -11.55
N ASN A 792 47.64 -28.11 -10.66
CA ASN A 792 48.52 -28.99 -9.92
C ASN A 792 48.78 -30.21 -10.80
N THR A 793 50.01 -30.35 -11.26
CA THR A 793 50.43 -31.58 -11.98
C THR A 793 50.32 -32.79 -11.06
N ARG A 794 49.64 -33.83 -11.53
CA ARG A 794 49.67 -35.14 -10.85
C ARG A 794 51.11 -35.61 -10.77
N ARG A 795 51.60 -35.88 -9.58
CA ARG A 795 52.72 -36.83 -9.35
C ARG A 795 52.17 -38.18 -8.97
#